data_ab0031a8ce06b6a5f009b46ad3071ea2
#
_entry.id   ab0031a8ce06b6a5f009b46ad3071ea2
#
_cell.length_a   1.000
_cell.length_b   1.000
_cell.length_c   1.000
_cell.angle_alpha   90.00
_cell.angle_beta   90.00
_cell.angle_gamma   90.00
#
_symmetry.space_group_name_H-M   'P 1'
#
loop_
_entity.id
_entity.type
_entity.pdbx_description
1 polymer ?
#
loop_
_entity_poly.entity_id
_entity_poly.type
_entity_poly.pdbx_seq_one_letter_code
_entity_poly.pdbx_strand_id
1 'polypeptide(L)'
;MTRLNATDLCTQASQLVGQLRTKDGELGFMSPAVYDTAWVSMVRKTTSEGPQWLLPECFEYILRTQLPDGGWEAYACDIDGILNTAASLLALETHAESPIASTDPPVVKIKERVERARGALARQLQAWNVRDTVHVGFEIILPALLRQLHSKGHQFEFDGRGELERLNRLKLSKFKPEYLYSAKTTALHSLEAFVGMIDFDKVAHQKVNGSFMFSPSSTAAYLMFASSWDEDCEQYLRLVLQNGAGCGSGGMPSAYPSKYFEVSWVLTTLLHNGYSPSDLGLENTDLLGEMLRNALLKGGGTIGFAPLVQADADDTAKALLAVSLLDKPVSAHGLIEEFEGPSHFRTYHGERDPSFTANCNALLALLSRPDASTFVTQIQKAAAFLCDVWWTADSHIGDKWNLSPYYPSMLMAEAFGKLLQVWSNDGLKSIPSRLIRDRVSISLYQALVRTLQTQNEDGSWGSPPSHEETAYAILTIAHACQLPVVNQLWTNVQSAVSRGRRFLDKTAGDKPEYLWVEKVTYGSILLSKSYVLAALKVSCERSYPARLVDLFNVSKKTVMEFARFNSMLPLFSSMEPWKIRAAIVEGYMLLPQLRDRRLAVFPRTGMEEDKYFEYIPFTWTLCNNRRNTFLSTKTLVEMMVISFLNYQADEFMEAVVGRLDSSQRSMTRSCIDEIFLTLDHTESNATTPPCPENTDADSYKGLPHVKRIKTGSKASPTPLPSEVTPVLSAFVHHVMDHPSMKAAAPLEYERVKDELKRFLLSHIQQADDNSRFAAQLDSTRDDFQTARSSFYRWVYSTSSDHTSCPYSFAFYQCLLGFEHASTNAACFRTGEEKYIAEAMCRHLAVMCRMYNDYGSLARDRDEQNVNCVNFPEFAQAGPKSDAVRQKQLFSLAEFERSNVERGLEVLAEMAARDRAKTRVLEKVQMFCDVTDLYGQIYVARDIASRM
;
A
#
# COMPACT_ATOMS: atom_id res chain seq x y z
N MET A 1 25.30 11.50 -29.27
CA MET A 1 25.04 11.35 -27.83
C MET A 1 25.85 10.16 -27.35
N THR A 2 26.94 10.41 -26.64
CA THR A 2 27.90 9.43 -26.11
C THR A 2 27.21 8.65 -25.03
N ARG A 3 26.98 7.32 -25.23
CA ARG A 3 26.67 6.40 -24.14
C ARG A 3 27.78 6.56 -23.10
N LEU A 4 27.43 6.81 -21.83
CA LEU A 4 28.35 6.65 -20.72
C LEU A 4 28.97 5.27 -20.84
N ASN A 5 30.27 5.22 -21.05
CA ASN A 5 31.01 3.97 -21.23
C ASN A 5 31.06 3.28 -19.85
N ALA A 6 31.02 1.96 -19.79
CA ALA A 6 31.14 1.21 -18.52
C ALA A 6 32.34 1.65 -17.68
N THR A 7 33.43 2.07 -18.34
CA THR A 7 34.65 2.62 -17.71
C THR A 7 34.36 3.96 -17.02
N ASP A 8 33.49 4.80 -17.57
CA ASP A 8 33.10 6.10 -16.99
C ASP A 8 32.23 5.92 -15.73
N LEU A 9 31.29 4.98 -15.75
CA LEU A 9 30.48 4.66 -14.58
C LEU A 9 31.31 4.12 -13.40
N CYS A 10 32.31 3.25 -13.67
CA CYS A 10 33.22 2.76 -12.65
C CYS A 10 34.11 3.89 -12.08
N THR A 11 34.55 4.83 -12.94
CA THR A 11 35.32 5.99 -12.47
C THR A 11 34.48 6.88 -11.55
N GLN A 12 33.24 7.19 -11.93
CA GLN A 12 32.32 7.98 -11.09
C GLN A 12 32.00 7.28 -9.77
N ALA A 13 31.74 5.97 -9.78
CA ALA A 13 31.49 5.18 -8.59
C ALA A 13 32.71 5.14 -7.66
N SER A 14 33.93 4.97 -8.22
CA SER A 14 35.17 5.02 -7.43
C SER A 14 35.41 6.40 -6.82
N GLN A 15 35.12 7.47 -7.56
CA GLN A 15 35.21 8.84 -7.02
C GLN A 15 34.20 9.06 -5.88
N LEU A 16 32.95 8.57 -6.05
CA LEU A 16 31.94 8.65 -5.01
C LEU A 16 32.36 7.93 -3.73
N VAL A 17 32.85 6.70 -3.84
CA VAL A 17 33.38 5.93 -2.70
C VAL A 17 34.61 6.61 -2.09
N GLY A 18 35.45 7.27 -2.91
CA GLY A 18 36.60 8.06 -2.42
C GLY A 18 36.17 9.24 -1.53
N GLN A 19 35.01 9.85 -1.78
CA GLN A 19 34.46 10.92 -0.94
C GLN A 19 34.04 10.46 0.46
N LEU A 20 33.79 9.17 0.66
CA LEU A 20 33.50 8.59 1.97
C LEU A 20 34.74 8.50 2.88
N ARG A 21 35.98 8.73 2.33
CA ARG A 21 37.21 8.84 3.07
C ARG A 21 37.47 10.29 3.46
N THR A 22 37.15 10.65 4.68
CA THR A 22 37.49 11.98 5.22
C THR A 22 38.83 11.91 5.96
N LYS A 23 39.66 12.96 5.85
CA LYS A 23 40.97 13.04 6.55
C LYS A 23 40.81 13.08 8.07
N ASP A 24 39.69 13.66 8.56
CA ASP A 24 39.44 13.90 9.99
C ASP A 24 38.45 12.90 10.62
N GLY A 25 38.08 11.86 9.89
CA GLY A 25 37.28 10.75 10.42
C GLY A 25 35.75 11.01 10.61
N GLU A 26 35.28 12.21 10.41
CA GLU A 26 33.87 12.56 10.54
C GLU A 26 33.23 12.83 9.17
N LEU A 27 32.08 12.23 8.91
CA LEU A 27 31.37 12.27 7.64
C LEU A 27 29.90 12.53 7.89
N GLY A 28 29.27 13.42 7.10
CA GLY A 28 27.83 13.69 7.14
C GLY A 28 27.42 14.55 5.95
N PHE A 29 26.57 14.01 5.08
CA PHE A 29 26.07 14.67 3.87
C PHE A 29 24.56 14.90 3.89
N MET A 30 23.91 14.81 5.05
CA MET A 30 22.52 15.23 5.21
C MET A 30 22.41 16.73 4.91
N SER A 31 21.49 17.12 4.04
CA SER A 31 21.24 18.51 3.71
C SER A 31 20.86 19.35 4.95
N PRO A 32 21.09 20.68 4.94
CA PRO A 32 20.63 21.54 6.02
C PRO A 32 19.13 21.40 6.29
N ALA A 33 18.76 21.37 7.57
CA ALA A 33 17.42 21.31 8.09
C ALA A 33 17.05 22.67 8.72
N VAL A 34 15.96 23.27 8.28
CA VAL A 34 15.48 24.55 8.84
C VAL A 34 15.16 24.41 10.33
N TYR A 35 14.55 23.28 10.71
CA TYR A 35 14.19 22.98 12.10
C TYR A 35 15.39 23.05 13.05
N ASP A 36 16.43 22.29 12.77
CA ASP A 36 17.65 22.24 13.60
C ASP A 36 18.41 23.56 13.57
N THR A 37 18.45 24.20 12.41
CA THR A 37 19.04 25.54 12.25
C THR A 37 18.35 26.59 13.12
N ALA A 38 16.99 26.53 13.19
CA ALA A 38 16.23 27.46 14.05
C ALA A 38 16.58 27.27 15.53
N TRP A 39 16.69 26.04 16.02
CA TRP A 39 17.09 25.76 17.39
C TRP A 39 18.49 26.28 17.70
N VAL A 40 19.46 26.01 16.82
CA VAL A 40 20.86 26.49 17.02
C VAL A 40 20.96 28.01 16.98
N SER A 41 20.15 28.67 16.16
CA SER A 41 20.13 30.13 16.05
C SER A 41 19.70 30.83 17.34
N MET A 42 19.04 30.14 18.26
CA MET A 42 18.56 30.68 19.53
C MET A 42 19.59 30.61 20.69
N VAL A 43 20.73 29.94 20.45
CA VAL A 43 21.77 29.76 21.49
C VAL A 43 22.52 31.06 21.75
N ARG A 44 22.58 31.48 23.03
CA ARG A 44 23.31 32.67 23.47
C ARG A 44 24.42 32.32 24.47
N LYS A 45 25.60 32.90 24.26
CA LYS A 45 26.73 32.82 25.20
C LYS A 45 26.94 34.14 25.88
N THR A 46 27.08 34.15 27.21
CA THR A 46 27.47 35.34 27.95
C THR A 46 29.01 35.45 27.91
N THR A 47 29.51 36.53 27.33
CA THR A 47 30.94 36.85 27.20
C THR A 47 31.28 38.03 28.11
N SER A 48 32.57 38.41 28.18
CA SER A 48 33.02 39.62 28.89
C SER A 48 32.44 40.92 28.31
N GLU A 49 32.00 40.89 27.04
CA GLU A 49 31.36 42.01 26.32
C GLU A 49 29.83 42.02 26.44
N GLY A 50 29.26 41.01 27.13
CA GLY A 50 27.83 40.81 27.27
C GLY A 50 27.30 39.58 26.50
N PRO A 51 25.96 39.42 26.47
CA PRO A 51 25.37 38.27 25.74
C PRO A 51 25.52 38.45 24.24
N GLN A 52 25.92 37.35 23.57
CA GLN A 52 26.07 37.25 22.11
C GLN A 52 25.40 36.01 21.58
N TRP A 53 24.87 36.07 20.35
CA TRP A 53 24.41 34.88 19.64
C TRP A 53 25.61 33.99 19.31
N LEU A 54 25.52 32.70 19.60
CA LEU A 54 26.64 31.76 19.42
C LEU A 54 27.03 31.60 17.95
N LEU A 55 26.04 31.46 17.09
CA LEU A 55 26.20 31.23 15.63
C LEU A 55 25.18 32.10 14.86
N PRO A 56 25.47 33.43 14.68
CA PRO A 56 24.56 34.37 14.01
C PRO A 56 24.24 33.95 12.56
N GLU A 57 25.12 33.22 11.88
CA GLU A 57 24.93 32.69 10.52
C GLU A 57 23.71 31.76 10.44
N CYS A 58 23.34 31.07 11.53
CA CYS A 58 22.16 30.23 11.59
C CYS A 58 20.88 31.06 11.52
N PHE A 59 20.85 32.21 12.17
CA PHE A 59 19.70 33.12 12.08
C PHE A 59 19.59 33.76 10.68
N GLU A 60 20.71 34.15 10.07
CA GLU A 60 20.74 34.63 8.69
C GLU A 60 20.19 33.57 7.71
N TYR A 61 20.52 32.30 7.95
CA TYR A 61 19.95 31.16 7.17
C TYR A 61 18.43 31.13 7.28
N ILE A 62 17.87 31.22 8.49
CA ILE A 62 16.42 31.26 8.74
C ILE A 62 15.77 32.43 8.01
N LEU A 63 16.36 33.61 8.09
CA LEU A 63 15.84 34.81 7.42
C LEU A 63 15.83 34.68 5.89
N ARG A 64 16.86 34.06 5.33
CA ARG A 64 17.04 33.89 3.88
C ARG A 64 16.11 32.82 3.30
N THR A 65 15.79 31.79 4.07
CA THR A 65 14.97 30.66 3.62
C THR A 65 13.48 30.83 3.86
N GLN A 66 13.05 31.93 4.50
CA GLN A 66 11.62 32.21 4.68
C GLN A 66 10.94 32.44 3.32
N LEU A 67 9.86 31.71 3.06
CA LEU A 67 9.09 31.79 1.83
C LEU A 67 8.25 33.09 1.74
N PRO A 68 7.80 33.48 0.54
CA PRO A 68 6.96 34.66 0.35
C PRO A 68 5.65 34.64 1.14
N ASP A 69 5.06 33.46 1.38
CA ASP A 69 3.85 33.28 2.17
C ASP A 69 4.09 33.38 3.70
N GLY A 70 5.34 33.47 4.11
CA GLY A 70 5.78 33.61 5.49
C GLY A 70 6.21 32.32 6.19
N GLY A 71 5.95 31.16 5.60
CA GLY A 71 6.36 29.85 6.10
C GLY A 71 7.78 29.46 5.65
N TRP A 72 8.11 28.21 5.87
CA TRP A 72 9.32 27.56 5.36
C TRP A 72 8.92 26.28 4.59
N GLU A 73 9.86 25.81 3.78
CA GLU A 73 9.62 24.71 2.83
C GLU A 73 9.06 23.44 3.52
N ALA A 74 8.05 22.86 2.90
CA ALA A 74 7.43 21.62 3.35
C ALA A 74 8.05 20.37 2.69
N TYR A 75 8.87 20.58 1.66
CA TYR A 75 9.47 19.52 0.84
C TYR A 75 8.43 18.49 0.38
N ALA A 76 8.42 17.29 0.96
CA ALA A 76 7.58 16.19 0.50
C ALA A 76 6.38 15.87 1.43
N CYS A 77 6.23 16.52 2.59
CA CYS A 77 5.12 16.26 3.53
C CYS A 77 4.74 17.48 4.36
N ASP A 78 3.44 17.59 4.69
CA ASP A 78 2.88 18.75 5.40
C ASP A 78 3.54 19.01 6.77
N ILE A 79 3.81 17.93 7.53
CA ILE A 79 4.40 18.06 8.88
C ILE A 79 5.78 18.69 8.84
N ASP A 80 6.53 18.50 7.77
CA ASP A 80 7.85 19.08 7.57
C ASP A 80 7.79 20.62 7.58
N GLY A 81 6.90 21.16 6.75
CA GLY A 81 6.67 22.61 6.73
C GLY A 81 6.14 23.17 8.04
N ILE A 82 5.31 22.41 8.76
CA ILE A 82 4.78 22.79 10.08
C ILE A 82 5.91 22.86 11.10
N LEU A 83 6.78 21.83 11.17
CA LEU A 83 7.91 21.81 12.11
C LEU A 83 8.92 22.90 11.79
N ASN A 84 9.28 23.07 10.54
CA ASN A 84 10.18 24.11 10.05
C ASN A 84 9.62 25.53 10.39
N THR A 85 8.34 25.76 10.13
CA THR A 85 7.70 27.07 10.38
C THR A 85 7.55 27.34 11.88
N ALA A 86 7.16 26.33 12.67
CA ALA A 86 6.98 26.49 14.13
C ALA A 86 8.29 26.77 14.84
N ALA A 87 9.38 26.04 14.52
CA ALA A 87 10.70 26.27 15.09
C ALA A 87 11.28 27.63 14.67
N SER A 88 11.11 28.01 13.40
CA SER A 88 11.57 29.31 12.88
C SER A 88 10.77 30.49 13.48
N LEU A 89 9.46 30.33 13.71
CA LEU A 89 8.66 31.33 14.41
C LEU A 89 9.15 31.52 15.83
N LEU A 90 9.47 30.42 16.55
CA LEU A 90 10.03 30.50 17.91
C LEU A 90 11.40 31.22 17.91
N ALA A 91 12.25 30.96 16.91
CA ALA A 91 13.52 31.63 16.74
C ALA A 91 13.36 33.13 16.45
N LEU A 92 12.45 33.52 15.56
CA LEU A 92 12.13 34.91 15.24
C LEU A 92 11.68 35.68 16.51
N GLU A 93 10.79 35.06 17.30
CA GLU A 93 10.32 35.68 18.58
C GLU A 93 11.46 35.81 19.58
N THR A 94 12.31 34.80 19.72
CA THR A 94 13.45 34.82 20.62
C THR A 94 14.43 35.93 20.26
N HIS A 95 14.68 36.18 19.00
CA HIS A 95 15.52 37.28 18.52
C HIS A 95 14.83 38.64 18.64
N ALA A 96 13.51 38.74 18.47
CA ALA A 96 12.75 39.97 18.63
C ALA A 96 12.67 40.47 20.09
N GLU A 97 12.59 39.53 21.04
CA GLU A 97 12.52 39.82 22.47
C GLU A 97 13.86 40.18 23.11
N SER A 98 14.94 39.69 22.52
CA SER A 98 16.30 39.88 23.06
C SER A 98 17.24 40.44 22.02
N PRO A 99 17.04 41.72 21.61
CA PRO A 99 17.92 42.34 20.63
C PRO A 99 19.32 42.50 21.21
N ILE A 100 20.28 41.85 20.59
CA ILE A 100 21.72 42.05 20.87
C ILE A 100 22.21 43.09 19.86
N ALA A 101 23.19 43.93 20.23
CA ALA A 101 23.66 45.06 19.44
C ALA A 101 24.11 44.70 17.99
N SER A 102 24.41 43.45 17.76
CA SER A 102 24.80 42.91 16.44
C SER A 102 23.62 42.37 15.63
N THR A 103 22.36 42.54 16.07
CA THR A 103 21.18 41.96 15.37
C THR A 103 20.85 42.75 14.08
N ASP A 104 21.14 42.21 12.94
CA ASP A 104 20.66 42.66 11.63
C ASP A 104 19.72 41.59 11.10
N PRO A 105 18.51 41.87 10.66
CA PRO A 105 17.85 43.16 10.45
C PRO A 105 17.24 43.77 11.73
N PRO A 106 16.82 45.05 11.68
CA PRO A 106 16.20 45.74 12.83
C PRO A 106 14.99 44.97 13.36
N VAL A 107 14.74 45.01 14.65
CA VAL A 107 13.65 44.32 15.38
C VAL A 107 12.27 44.53 14.74
N VAL A 108 11.98 45.71 14.17
CA VAL A 108 10.72 45.99 13.46
C VAL A 108 10.52 45.02 12.26
N LYS A 109 11.56 44.81 11.47
CA LYS A 109 11.52 43.87 10.33
C LYS A 109 11.41 42.41 10.79
N ILE A 110 11.95 42.05 11.95
CA ILE A 110 11.77 40.73 12.54
C ILE A 110 10.30 40.53 12.94
N LYS A 111 9.66 41.51 13.57
CA LYS A 111 8.24 41.46 13.96
C LYS A 111 7.30 41.31 12.76
N GLU A 112 7.59 41.94 11.63
CA GLU A 112 6.85 41.73 10.37
C GLU A 112 6.97 40.29 9.88
N ARG A 113 8.13 39.66 9.99
CA ARG A 113 8.36 38.27 9.63
C ARG A 113 7.65 37.31 10.59
N VAL A 114 7.59 37.62 11.89
CA VAL A 114 6.83 36.89 12.92
C VAL A 114 5.35 36.82 12.51
N GLU A 115 4.73 37.94 12.17
CA GLU A 115 3.31 37.96 11.82
C GLU A 115 3.02 37.14 10.55
N ARG A 116 3.92 37.19 9.57
CA ARG A 116 3.79 36.35 8.36
C ARG A 116 3.96 34.86 8.69
N ALA A 117 4.95 34.50 9.52
CA ALA A 117 5.20 33.13 9.93
C ALA A 117 4.02 32.56 10.75
N ARG A 118 3.45 33.37 11.66
CA ARG A 118 2.25 33.00 12.42
C ARG A 118 1.07 32.70 11.50
N GLY A 119 0.82 33.56 10.49
CA GLY A 119 -0.23 33.35 9.51
C GLY A 119 0.00 32.10 8.65
N ALA A 120 1.25 31.83 8.27
CA ALA A 120 1.60 30.63 7.51
C ALA A 120 1.40 29.35 8.34
N LEU A 121 1.87 29.33 9.59
CA LEU A 121 1.70 28.19 10.51
C LEU A 121 0.20 27.89 10.74
N ALA A 122 -0.63 28.90 10.93
CA ALA A 122 -2.07 28.71 11.10
C ALA A 122 -2.71 28.02 9.86
N ARG A 123 -2.34 28.44 8.64
CA ARG A 123 -2.82 27.80 7.41
C ARG A 123 -2.31 26.37 7.25
N GLN A 124 -1.03 26.12 7.54
CA GLN A 124 -0.43 24.79 7.47
C GLN A 124 -1.10 23.82 8.45
N LEU A 125 -1.32 24.22 9.71
CA LEU A 125 -1.99 23.42 10.71
C LEU A 125 -3.45 23.12 10.34
N GLN A 126 -4.18 24.08 9.76
CA GLN A 126 -5.57 23.89 9.36
C GLN A 126 -5.70 22.93 8.16
N ALA A 127 -4.72 22.92 7.25
CA ALA A 127 -4.71 22.03 6.09
C ALA A 127 -4.23 20.60 6.40
N TRP A 128 -3.56 20.39 7.54
CA TRP A 128 -2.86 19.17 7.88
C TRP A 128 -3.77 18.06 8.38
N ASN A 129 -3.60 16.83 7.79
CA ASN A 129 -4.23 15.62 8.30
C ASN A 129 -3.29 14.89 9.27
N VAL A 130 -3.56 15.01 10.57
CA VAL A 130 -2.76 14.41 11.64
C VAL A 130 -2.70 12.87 11.54
N ARG A 131 -3.81 12.23 11.14
CA ARG A 131 -3.93 10.75 11.12
C ARG A 131 -3.08 10.09 10.06
N ASP A 132 -2.91 10.74 8.93
CA ASP A 132 -2.16 10.21 7.79
C ASP A 132 -0.65 10.45 7.90
N THR A 133 -0.21 11.05 9.01
CA THR A 133 1.20 11.38 9.24
C THR A 133 1.96 10.16 9.72
N VAL A 134 2.89 9.67 8.89
CA VAL A 134 3.79 8.53 9.20
C VAL A 134 5.10 8.95 9.85
N HIS A 135 5.39 10.25 9.91
CA HIS A 135 6.61 10.83 10.48
C HIS A 135 6.83 10.40 11.93
N VAL A 136 8.07 10.13 12.32
CA VAL A 136 8.39 9.71 13.69
C VAL A 136 8.65 10.94 14.57
N GLY A 137 8.09 10.95 15.78
CA GLY A 137 8.40 11.95 16.80
C GLY A 137 7.54 13.22 16.75
N PHE A 138 6.81 13.50 15.67
CA PHE A 138 5.97 14.70 15.59
C PHE A 138 4.97 14.83 16.74
N GLU A 139 4.50 13.69 17.25
CA GLU A 139 3.54 13.60 18.36
C GLU A 139 4.11 14.11 19.71
N ILE A 140 5.43 14.33 19.79
CA ILE A 140 6.09 14.98 20.95
C ILE A 140 6.63 16.35 20.54
N ILE A 141 7.30 16.45 19.41
CA ILE A 141 8.02 17.64 18.95
C ILE A 141 7.05 18.80 18.73
N LEU A 142 5.99 18.59 17.92
CA LEU A 142 5.06 19.68 17.60
C LEU A 142 4.26 20.17 18.82
N PRO A 143 3.71 19.32 19.70
CA PRO A 143 3.08 19.81 20.94
C PRO A 143 4.04 20.59 21.84
N ALA A 144 5.32 20.23 21.87
CA ALA A 144 6.33 21.00 22.64
C ALA A 144 6.56 22.39 22.04
N LEU A 145 6.70 22.50 20.71
CA LEU A 145 6.81 23.79 20.03
C LEU A 145 5.56 24.66 20.24
N LEU A 146 4.36 24.08 20.09
CA LEU A 146 3.11 24.82 20.30
C LEU A 146 2.96 25.33 21.74
N ARG A 147 3.42 24.56 22.75
CA ARG A 147 3.47 25.03 24.14
C ARG A 147 4.42 26.23 24.32
N GLN A 148 5.61 26.16 23.70
CA GLN A 148 6.57 27.25 23.76
C GLN A 148 6.06 28.52 23.05
N LEU A 149 5.46 28.35 21.87
CA LEU A 149 4.81 29.45 21.16
C LEU A 149 3.63 30.06 21.95
N HIS A 150 2.85 29.20 22.62
CA HIS A 150 1.78 29.68 23.49
C HIS A 150 2.31 30.57 24.65
N SER A 151 3.44 30.20 25.26
CA SER A 151 4.09 31.03 26.29
C SER A 151 4.55 32.39 25.78
N LYS A 152 4.73 32.52 24.45
CA LYS A 152 5.06 33.76 23.73
C LYS A 152 3.82 34.51 23.21
N GLY A 153 2.61 34.04 23.52
CA GLY A 153 1.34 34.69 23.16
C GLY A 153 0.73 34.20 21.82
N HIS A 154 1.29 33.14 21.21
CA HIS A 154 0.72 32.56 20.00
C HIS A 154 -0.18 31.37 20.32
N GLN A 155 -1.44 31.45 19.94
CA GLN A 155 -2.41 30.39 20.08
C GLN A 155 -2.88 29.90 18.68
N PHE A 156 -2.92 28.60 18.49
CA PHE A 156 -3.34 27.99 17.23
C PHE A 156 -4.50 27.02 17.48
N GLU A 157 -5.61 27.24 16.77
CA GLU A 157 -6.76 26.32 16.74
C GLU A 157 -6.84 25.70 15.34
N PHE A 158 -7.03 24.40 15.27
CA PHE A 158 -7.14 23.64 14.02
C PHE A 158 -7.84 22.29 14.24
N ASP A 159 -8.45 21.74 13.21
CA ASP A 159 -9.33 20.57 13.31
C ASP A 159 -8.61 19.32 13.84
N GLY A 160 -7.33 19.14 13.52
CA GLY A 160 -6.50 18.02 13.96
C GLY A 160 -5.98 18.10 15.40
N ARG A 161 -6.20 19.21 16.12
CA ARG A 161 -5.61 19.44 17.45
C ARG A 161 -5.95 18.36 18.47
N GLY A 162 -7.22 17.96 18.56
CA GLY A 162 -7.65 16.92 19.49
C GLY A 162 -6.98 15.58 19.25
N GLU A 163 -6.73 15.22 18.00
CA GLU A 163 -6.02 13.99 17.63
C GLU A 163 -4.53 14.08 17.95
N LEU A 164 -3.88 15.20 17.66
CA LEU A 164 -2.48 15.44 18.05
C LEU A 164 -2.28 15.32 19.56
N GLU A 165 -3.16 15.92 20.35
CA GLU A 165 -3.12 15.84 21.82
C GLU A 165 -3.37 14.41 22.33
N ARG A 166 -4.24 13.65 21.66
CA ARG A 166 -4.47 12.24 21.96
C ARG A 166 -3.20 11.40 21.74
N LEU A 167 -2.54 11.59 20.58
CA LEU A 167 -1.29 10.90 20.23
C LEU A 167 -0.17 11.29 21.23
N ASN A 168 -0.06 12.55 21.57
CA ASN A 168 0.92 13.04 22.56
C ASN A 168 0.71 12.35 23.92
N ARG A 169 -0.52 12.33 24.45
CA ARG A 169 -0.84 11.64 25.71
C ARG A 169 -0.50 10.15 25.64
N LEU A 170 -0.84 9.48 24.53
CA LEU A 170 -0.53 8.07 24.34
C LEU A 170 0.98 7.81 24.35
N LYS A 171 1.77 8.67 23.69
CA LYS A 171 3.23 8.53 23.66
C LYS A 171 3.84 8.76 25.05
N LEU A 172 3.44 9.81 25.73
CA LEU A 172 3.93 10.13 27.08
C LEU A 172 3.46 9.14 28.16
N SER A 173 2.36 8.42 27.94
CA SER A 173 1.96 7.32 28.82
C SER A 173 2.90 6.11 28.76
N LYS A 174 3.54 5.91 27.62
CA LYS A 174 4.49 4.80 27.38
C LYS A 174 5.94 5.22 27.65
N PHE A 175 6.26 6.49 27.49
CA PHE A 175 7.60 7.04 27.66
C PHE A 175 7.57 8.20 28.67
N LYS A 176 8.10 7.94 29.86
CA LYS A 176 8.26 8.98 30.90
C LYS A 176 9.52 9.78 30.63
N PRO A 177 9.45 11.14 30.61
CA PRO A 177 10.63 11.98 30.34
C PRO A 177 11.83 11.70 31.25
N GLU A 178 11.58 11.28 32.50
CA GLU A 178 12.60 10.93 33.48
C GLU A 178 13.48 9.74 33.07
N TYR A 179 13.04 8.90 32.09
CA TYR A 179 13.88 7.84 31.56
C TYR A 179 15.13 8.39 30.87
N LEU A 180 15.10 9.63 30.39
CA LEU A 180 16.27 10.33 29.84
C LEU A 180 17.42 10.50 30.87
N TYR A 181 17.12 10.47 32.19
CA TYR A 181 18.14 10.54 33.22
C TYR A 181 18.93 9.25 33.44
N SER A 182 18.37 8.10 33.04
CA SER A 182 18.96 6.78 33.37
C SER A 182 19.25 5.89 32.17
N ALA A 183 18.60 6.14 31.04
CA ALA A 183 18.69 5.26 29.87
C ALA A 183 19.09 6.02 28.60
N LYS A 184 19.99 5.44 27.81
CA LYS A 184 20.22 5.85 26.42
C LYS A 184 18.99 5.47 25.60
N THR A 185 18.34 6.46 25.04
CA THR A 185 17.16 6.25 24.17
C THR A 185 17.25 7.16 22.96
N THR A 186 16.56 6.78 21.87
CA THR A 186 16.44 7.62 20.66
C THR A 186 15.81 8.99 20.95
N ALA A 187 15.06 9.14 22.03
CA ALA A 187 14.48 10.42 22.46
C ALA A 187 15.51 11.48 22.84
N LEU A 188 16.77 11.10 23.17
CA LEU A 188 17.87 12.04 23.33
C LEU A 188 18.21 12.81 22.05
N HIS A 189 17.83 12.28 20.90
CA HIS A 189 17.99 12.92 19.59
C HIS A 189 16.99 14.08 19.38
N SER A 190 15.91 14.12 20.17
CA SER A 190 14.90 15.18 20.16
C SER A 190 14.72 15.79 21.57
N LEU A 191 15.85 16.07 22.26
CA LEU A 191 15.86 16.56 23.64
C LEU A 191 15.14 17.90 23.78
N GLU A 192 15.15 18.73 22.74
CA GLU A 192 14.44 20.00 22.64
C GLU A 192 12.91 19.86 22.82
N ALA A 193 12.35 18.70 22.52
CA ALA A 193 10.93 18.42 22.73
C ALA A 193 10.53 18.27 24.20
N PHE A 194 11.52 18.13 25.10
CA PHE A 194 11.31 17.97 26.54
C PHE A 194 11.60 19.24 27.37
N VAL A 195 11.76 20.37 26.71
CA VAL A 195 11.91 21.67 27.39
C VAL A 195 10.72 21.90 28.30
N GLY A 196 11.02 22.25 29.59
CA GLY A 196 10.03 22.42 30.66
C GLY A 196 9.51 21.13 31.29
N MET A 197 9.94 19.95 30.80
CA MET A 197 9.53 18.64 31.33
C MET A 197 10.66 17.90 32.06
N ILE A 198 11.92 18.24 31.77
CA ILE A 198 13.12 17.63 32.37
C ILE A 198 14.06 18.68 32.92
N ASP A 199 14.94 18.22 33.80
CA ASP A 199 16.10 18.95 34.29
C ASP A 199 17.30 18.62 33.39
N PHE A 200 17.75 19.60 32.59
CA PHE A 200 18.83 19.41 31.61
C PHE A 200 20.19 19.09 32.26
N ASP A 201 20.44 19.50 33.50
CA ASP A 201 21.69 19.15 34.19
C ASP A 201 21.79 17.65 34.46
N LYS A 202 20.66 16.97 34.65
CA LYS A 202 20.62 15.55 34.93
C LYS A 202 20.87 14.67 33.69
N VAL A 203 20.83 15.20 32.49
CA VAL A 203 21.15 14.46 31.24
C VAL A 203 22.58 14.69 30.78
N ALA A 204 23.39 15.54 31.43
CA ALA A 204 24.75 15.88 31.02
C ALA A 204 25.65 14.65 30.77
N HIS A 205 25.49 13.57 31.57
CA HIS A 205 26.23 12.32 31.43
C HIS A 205 25.86 11.48 30.21
N GLN A 206 24.75 11.79 29.52
CA GLN A 206 24.32 11.15 28.27
C GLN A 206 25.06 11.72 27.04
N LYS A 207 25.80 12.79 27.19
CA LYS A 207 26.55 13.47 26.14
C LYS A 207 27.59 12.54 25.53
N VAL A 208 27.71 12.57 24.20
CA VAL A 208 28.68 11.81 23.40
C VAL A 208 29.36 12.77 22.44
N ASN A 209 30.70 12.85 22.51
CA ASN A 209 31.50 13.74 21.64
C ASN A 209 30.94 15.17 21.58
N GLY A 210 30.59 15.74 22.72
CA GLY A 210 30.06 17.10 22.81
C GLY A 210 28.60 17.24 22.33
N SER A 211 27.88 16.15 22.06
CA SER A 211 26.52 16.22 21.53
C SER A 211 25.55 15.26 22.21
N PHE A 212 24.25 15.48 22.00
CA PHE A 212 23.18 14.54 22.35
C PHE A 212 22.73 13.79 21.08
N MET A 213 23.16 12.53 20.95
CA MET A 213 22.88 11.67 19.80
C MET A 213 23.20 12.35 18.45
N PHE A 214 24.26 13.15 18.41
CA PHE A 214 24.68 13.90 17.21
C PHE A 214 23.60 14.82 16.60
N SER A 215 22.66 15.28 17.40
CA SER A 215 21.61 16.22 17.01
C SER A 215 22.00 17.66 17.35
N PRO A 216 22.08 18.58 16.37
CA PRO A 216 22.34 20.00 16.63
C PRO A 216 21.24 20.67 17.47
N SER A 217 19.94 20.39 17.19
CA SER A 217 18.83 20.99 17.97
C SER A 217 18.79 20.51 19.42
N SER A 218 19.03 19.21 19.67
CA SER A 218 19.12 18.68 21.04
C SER A 218 20.30 19.26 21.80
N THR A 219 21.44 19.42 21.16
CA THR A 219 22.64 20.02 21.76
C THR A 219 22.43 21.51 22.00
N ALA A 220 21.78 22.23 21.09
CA ALA A 220 21.38 23.62 21.29
C ALA A 220 20.43 23.78 22.47
N ALA A 221 19.39 22.94 22.58
CA ALA A 221 18.49 22.95 23.73
C ALA A 221 19.22 22.71 25.04
N TYR A 222 20.17 21.77 25.08
CA TYR A 222 21.01 21.55 26.25
C TYR A 222 21.78 22.83 26.66
N LEU A 223 22.50 23.47 25.71
CA LEU A 223 23.21 24.72 25.98
C LEU A 223 22.32 25.87 26.44
N MET A 224 21.05 25.90 25.98
CA MET A 224 20.08 26.95 26.37
C MET A 224 19.50 26.75 27.77
N PHE A 225 19.35 25.50 28.23
CA PHE A 225 18.57 25.18 29.43
C PHE A 225 19.36 24.52 30.56
N ALA A 226 20.61 24.10 30.34
CA ALA A 226 21.51 23.66 31.39
C ALA A 226 21.98 24.84 32.25
N SER A 227 22.27 24.60 33.53
CA SER A 227 22.71 25.64 34.48
C SER A 227 24.12 26.14 34.22
N SER A 228 24.96 25.36 33.56
CA SER A 228 26.36 25.68 33.25
C SER A 228 26.64 25.56 31.78
N TRP A 229 27.49 26.45 31.24
CA TRP A 229 27.94 26.40 29.87
C TRP A 229 28.85 25.22 29.63
N ASP A 230 28.65 24.51 28.47
CA ASP A 230 29.43 23.33 28.07
C ASP A 230 30.23 23.64 26.80
N GLU A 231 31.55 23.75 26.93
CA GLU A 231 32.44 24.10 25.84
C GLU A 231 32.51 22.96 24.77
N ASP A 232 32.35 21.69 25.16
CA ASP A 232 32.35 20.58 24.19
C ASP A 232 31.11 20.66 23.29
N CYS A 233 29.97 21.03 23.84
CA CYS A 233 28.74 21.23 23.07
C CYS A 233 28.86 22.41 22.11
N GLU A 234 29.49 23.51 22.54
CA GLU A 234 29.80 24.63 21.65
C GLU A 234 30.71 24.19 20.50
N GLN A 235 31.82 23.49 20.83
CA GLN A 235 32.77 23.01 19.80
C GLN A 235 32.08 22.09 18.80
N TYR A 236 31.20 21.23 19.26
CA TYR A 236 30.39 20.37 18.38
C TYR A 236 29.54 21.19 17.40
N LEU A 237 28.78 22.18 17.87
CA LEU A 237 27.95 23.01 17.00
C LEU A 237 28.78 23.80 15.97
N ARG A 238 29.95 24.31 16.36
CA ARG A 238 30.88 24.98 15.45
C ARG A 238 31.45 24.03 14.40
N LEU A 239 31.80 22.82 14.81
CA LEU A 239 32.25 21.75 13.89
C LEU A 239 31.18 21.41 12.84
N VAL A 240 29.90 21.25 13.29
CA VAL A 240 28.79 20.96 12.36
C VAL A 240 28.57 22.10 11.38
N LEU A 241 28.64 23.36 11.83
CA LEU A 241 28.51 24.52 10.93
C LEU A 241 29.58 24.53 9.83
N GLN A 242 30.81 24.17 10.17
CA GLN A 242 31.94 24.21 9.24
C GLN A 242 31.98 23.01 8.29
N ASN A 243 31.72 21.79 8.82
CA ASN A 243 32.00 20.53 8.12
C ASN A 243 30.72 19.82 7.61
N GLY A 244 29.53 20.19 8.10
CA GLY A 244 28.26 19.66 7.62
C GLY A 244 27.96 20.10 6.18
N ALA A 245 26.96 19.52 5.56
CA ALA A 245 26.58 19.80 4.16
C ALA A 245 26.21 21.26 3.89
N GLY A 246 25.96 22.04 4.92
CA GLY A 246 25.77 23.50 4.83
C GLY A 246 27.04 24.29 4.48
N CYS A 247 28.23 23.70 4.65
CA CYS A 247 29.54 24.28 4.30
C CYS A 247 29.70 25.76 4.74
N GLY A 248 29.34 26.08 5.99
CA GLY A 248 29.43 27.44 6.54
C GLY A 248 28.30 28.39 6.11
N SER A 249 27.28 27.93 5.38
CA SER A 249 26.15 28.74 4.94
C SER A 249 25.21 29.16 6.09
N GLY A 250 25.40 28.67 7.29
CA GLY A 250 24.53 28.84 8.45
C GLY A 250 23.53 27.68 8.63
N GLY A 251 23.30 26.84 7.64
CA GLY A 251 22.37 25.71 7.72
C GLY A 251 22.97 24.52 8.49
N MET A 252 22.22 23.97 9.43
CA MET A 252 22.55 22.79 10.23
C MET A 252 21.78 21.58 9.76
N PRO A 253 22.38 20.39 9.63
CA PRO A 253 21.66 19.14 9.37
C PRO A 253 20.91 18.65 10.61
N SER A 254 19.99 17.67 10.45
CA SER A 254 19.32 17.03 11.60
C SER A 254 20.26 16.13 12.41
N ALA A 255 21.26 15.52 11.78
CA ALA A 255 22.28 14.72 12.44
C ALA A 255 23.67 14.92 11.79
N TYR A 256 24.71 14.95 12.62
CA TYR A 256 26.11 15.00 12.19
C TYR A 256 27.05 14.48 13.28
N PRO A 257 27.99 13.56 13.02
CA PRO A 257 28.16 12.82 11.76
C PRO A 257 27.11 11.71 11.56
N SER A 258 27.01 11.20 10.31
CA SER A 258 26.14 10.08 9.89
C SER A 258 26.92 8.98 9.16
N LYS A 259 28.17 8.78 9.57
CA LYS A 259 29.20 8.05 8.85
C LYS A 259 28.86 6.60 8.55
N TYR A 260 28.33 5.84 9.51
CA TYR A 260 28.04 4.41 9.31
C TYR A 260 26.85 4.23 8.37
N PHE A 261 25.84 5.06 8.50
CA PHE A 261 24.71 5.11 7.60
C PHE A 261 25.17 5.33 6.15
N GLU A 262 25.84 6.43 5.87
CA GLU A 262 26.23 6.79 4.50
C GLU A 262 27.18 5.77 3.87
N VAL A 263 28.15 5.28 4.60
CA VAL A 263 29.09 4.28 4.10
C VAL A 263 28.39 2.96 3.79
N SER A 264 27.56 2.47 4.69
CA SER A 264 26.87 1.19 4.50
C SER A 264 25.85 1.26 3.36
N TRP A 265 25.09 2.37 3.24
CA TRP A 265 24.13 2.56 2.14
C TRP A 265 24.81 2.65 0.79
N VAL A 266 25.84 3.48 0.64
CA VAL A 266 26.55 3.64 -0.63
C VAL A 266 27.22 2.33 -1.06
N LEU A 267 27.96 1.67 -0.16
CA LEU A 267 28.62 0.42 -0.48
C LEU A 267 27.65 -0.69 -0.87
N THR A 268 26.58 -0.88 -0.09
CA THR A 268 25.58 -1.93 -0.39
C THR A 268 24.85 -1.65 -1.69
N THR A 269 24.47 -0.41 -1.94
CA THR A 269 23.78 -0.01 -3.19
C THR A 269 24.63 -0.31 -4.41
N LEU A 270 25.92 0.05 -4.39
CA LEU A 270 26.80 -0.17 -5.55
C LEU A 270 27.17 -1.65 -5.71
N LEU A 271 27.61 -2.31 -4.63
CA LEU A 271 28.08 -3.71 -4.67
C LEU A 271 26.96 -4.68 -5.03
N HIS A 272 25.75 -4.48 -4.48
CA HIS A 272 24.62 -5.35 -4.77
C HIS A 272 24.12 -5.22 -6.21
N ASN A 273 24.36 -4.07 -6.85
CA ASN A 273 23.88 -3.74 -8.19
C ASN A 273 24.97 -3.81 -9.28
N GLY A 274 25.99 -4.63 -9.08
CA GLY A 274 26.92 -5.07 -10.13
C GLY A 274 28.22 -4.32 -10.23
N TYR A 275 28.61 -3.54 -9.21
CA TYR A 275 29.96 -3.07 -9.05
C TYR A 275 30.78 -4.07 -8.23
N SER A 276 32.02 -4.33 -8.66
CA SER A 276 33.00 -5.10 -7.89
C SER A 276 33.81 -4.18 -6.97
N PRO A 277 34.45 -4.71 -5.89
CA PRO A 277 35.37 -3.93 -5.09
C PRO A 277 36.48 -3.25 -5.91
N SER A 278 36.91 -3.88 -7.00
CA SER A 278 37.89 -3.31 -7.94
C SER A 278 37.37 -2.13 -8.74
N ASP A 279 36.05 -2.15 -9.10
CA ASP A 279 35.41 -1.01 -9.79
C ASP A 279 35.34 0.22 -8.87
N LEU A 280 35.20 -0.01 -7.56
CA LEU A 280 35.03 1.03 -6.53
C LEU A 280 36.37 1.52 -5.93
N GLY A 281 37.47 0.85 -6.24
CA GLY A 281 38.77 1.12 -5.68
C GLY A 281 39.07 0.25 -4.44
N LEU A 282 39.93 -0.77 -4.64
CA LEU A 282 40.21 -1.80 -3.61
C LEU A 282 40.65 -1.23 -2.27
N GLU A 283 41.52 -0.22 -2.29
CA GLU A 283 42.03 0.41 -1.03
C GLU A 283 40.87 1.07 -0.24
N ASN A 284 39.99 1.79 -0.93
CA ASN A 284 38.83 2.46 -0.31
C ASN A 284 37.82 1.46 0.25
N THR A 285 37.46 0.45 -0.53
CA THR A 285 36.50 -0.57 -0.12
C THR A 285 37.05 -1.42 1.02
N ASP A 286 38.35 -1.74 1.03
CA ASP A 286 38.98 -2.47 2.11
C ASP A 286 38.95 -1.68 3.42
N LEU A 287 39.34 -0.43 3.38
CA LEU A 287 39.38 0.47 4.53
C LEU A 287 37.99 0.74 5.12
N LEU A 288 37.01 1.02 4.27
CA LEU A 288 35.60 1.28 4.70
C LEU A 288 34.95 -0.01 5.22
N GLY A 289 35.21 -1.15 4.58
CA GLY A 289 34.78 -2.46 5.05
C GLY A 289 35.36 -2.84 6.41
N GLU A 290 36.66 -2.60 6.65
CA GLU A 290 37.26 -2.83 7.96
C GLU A 290 36.72 -1.88 9.03
N MET A 291 36.42 -0.63 8.68
CA MET A 291 35.80 0.30 9.60
C MET A 291 34.43 -0.21 10.05
N LEU A 292 33.52 -0.61 9.15
CA LEU A 292 32.22 -1.17 9.48
C LEU A 292 32.35 -2.48 10.26
N ARG A 293 33.25 -3.37 9.85
CA ARG A 293 33.52 -4.63 10.55
C ARG A 293 33.94 -4.39 11.99
N ASN A 294 34.88 -3.47 12.20
CA ASN A 294 35.37 -3.13 13.55
C ASN A 294 34.28 -2.47 14.40
N ALA A 295 33.42 -1.65 13.79
CA ALA A 295 32.28 -1.05 14.47
C ALA A 295 31.27 -2.13 14.94
N LEU A 296 30.91 -3.07 14.07
CA LEU A 296 30.04 -4.21 14.40
C LEU A 296 30.65 -5.06 15.52
N LEU A 297 31.93 -5.40 15.44
CA LEU A 297 32.59 -6.22 16.46
C LEU A 297 32.63 -5.52 17.83
N LYS A 298 32.89 -4.21 17.86
CA LYS A 298 32.88 -3.42 19.10
C LYS A 298 31.47 -3.26 19.68
N GLY A 299 30.43 -3.21 18.80
CA GLY A 299 29.04 -3.10 19.18
C GLY A 299 28.35 -4.43 19.49
N GLY A 300 29.08 -5.54 19.63
CA GLY A 300 28.48 -6.85 19.86
C GLY A 300 27.68 -7.40 18.68
N GLY A 301 27.98 -6.95 17.47
CA GLY A 301 27.29 -7.32 16.23
C GLY A 301 26.22 -6.34 15.78
N THR A 302 26.08 -5.19 16.47
CA THR A 302 25.10 -4.14 16.17
C THR A 302 25.73 -2.77 16.05
N ILE A 303 25.14 -1.88 15.25
CA ILE A 303 25.55 -0.46 15.15
C ILE A 303 24.33 0.44 14.91
N GLY A 304 24.46 1.74 15.16
CA GLY A 304 23.57 2.79 14.70
C GLY A 304 24.20 3.62 13.59
N PHE A 305 23.58 4.71 13.19
CA PHE A 305 23.98 5.54 12.04
C PHE A 305 25.38 6.19 12.17
N ALA A 306 25.91 6.27 13.39
CA ALA A 306 27.21 6.86 13.69
C ALA A 306 27.88 6.16 14.89
N PRO A 307 29.20 6.39 15.14
CA PRO A 307 29.89 5.86 16.32
C PRO A 307 29.21 6.27 17.63
N LEU A 308 29.06 5.32 18.56
CA LEU A 308 28.50 5.56 19.92
C LEU A 308 27.01 5.97 19.96
N VAL A 309 26.32 5.97 18.86
CA VAL A 309 24.85 6.11 18.79
C VAL A 309 24.20 4.80 19.19
N GLN A 310 22.97 4.86 19.66
CA GLN A 310 22.17 3.66 19.92
C GLN A 310 22.02 2.86 18.63
N ALA A 311 22.26 1.55 18.72
CA ALA A 311 22.10 0.66 17.58
C ALA A 311 20.63 0.51 17.17
N ASP A 312 20.43 0.29 15.87
CA ASP A 312 19.14 -0.03 15.27
C ASP A 312 19.29 -1.18 14.25
N ALA A 313 18.14 -1.78 13.90
CA ALA A 313 18.15 -2.92 12.99
C ALA A 313 18.52 -2.56 11.56
N ASP A 314 18.24 -1.33 11.13
CA ASP A 314 18.40 -0.91 9.73
C ASP A 314 19.86 -0.67 9.41
N ASP A 315 20.55 0.17 10.21
CA ASP A 315 21.98 0.42 10.09
C ASP A 315 22.80 -0.86 10.33
N THR A 316 22.39 -1.67 11.33
CA THR A 316 23.03 -2.96 11.60
C THR A 316 22.92 -3.90 10.39
N ALA A 317 21.73 -4.04 9.79
CA ALA A 317 21.51 -4.92 8.64
C ALA A 317 22.30 -4.46 7.40
N LYS A 318 22.31 -3.16 7.11
CA LYS A 318 23.09 -2.59 6.00
C LYS A 318 24.60 -2.78 6.20
N ALA A 319 25.10 -2.57 7.39
CA ALA A 319 26.51 -2.83 7.68
C ALA A 319 26.88 -4.30 7.57
N LEU A 320 26.04 -5.21 8.10
CA LEU A 320 26.22 -6.67 7.94
C LEU A 320 26.23 -7.08 6.46
N LEU A 321 25.35 -6.50 5.66
CA LEU A 321 25.31 -6.72 4.21
C LEU A 321 26.61 -6.21 3.54
N ALA A 322 27.04 -4.99 3.85
CA ALA A 322 28.23 -4.38 3.27
C ALA A 322 29.49 -5.25 3.54
N VAL A 323 29.69 -5.66 4.80
CA VAL A 323 30.85 -6.50 5.14
C VAL A 323 30.75 -7.91 4.55
N SER A 324 29.54 -8.46 4.37
CA SER A 324 29.34 -9.74 3.67
C SER A 324 29.69 -9.65 2.19
N LEU A 325 29.30 -8.56 1.52
CA LEU A 325 29.63 -8.32 0.10
C LEU A 325 31.12 -8.03 -0.15
N LEU A 326 31.84 -7.64 0.89
CA LEU A 326 33.30 -7.40 0.87
C LEU A 326 34.09 -8.59 1.39
N ASP A 327 33.50 -9.78 1.52
CA ASP A 327 34.15 -11.01 2.04
C ASP A 327 34.73 -10.86 3.46
N LYS A 328 34.14 -10.00 4.29
CA LYS A 328 34.51 -9.72 5.68
C LYS A 328 33.38 -10.01 6.67
N PRO A 329 32.66 -11.14 6.59
CA PRO A 329 31.41 -11.35 7.32
C PRO A 329 31.57 -11.26 8.84
N VAL A 330 30.61 -10.65 9.51
CA VAL A 330 30.45 -10.62 10.97
C VAL A 330 29.20 -11.42 11.31
N SER A 331 29.13 -12.04 12.48
CA SER A 331 27.96 -12.81 12.93
C SER A 331 26.68 -11.96 12.92
N ALA A 332 25.57 -12.52 12.45
CA ALA A 332 24.26 -11.86 12.49
C ALA A 332 23.52 -12.09 13.83
N HIS A 333 24.11 -12.79 14.80
CA HIS A 333 23.43 -13.07 16.09
C HIS A 333 23.05 -11.79 16.83
N GLY A 334 23.90 -10.74 16.80
CA GLY A 334 23.58 -9.46 17.42
C GLY A 334 22.30 -8.81 16.85
N LEU A 335 22.10 -8.86 15.52
CA LEU A 335 20.87 -8.42 14.88
C LEU A 335 19.64 -9.19 15.39
N ILE A 336 19.78 -10.50 15.58
CA ILE A 336 18.69 -11.37 16.04
C ILE A 336 18.42 -11.15 17.52
N GLU A 337 19.42 -11.21 18.36
CA GLU A 337 19.28 -11.09 19.82
C GLU A 337 18.68 -9.74 20.21
N GLU A 338 19.06 -8.67 19.53
CA GLU A 338 18.62 -7.31 19.89
C GLU A 338 17.26 -6.95 19.25
N PHE A 339 17.04 -7.30 17.98
CA PHE A 339 15.92 -6.74 17.23
C PHE A 339 14.84 -7.72 16.80
N GLU A 340 15.04 -9.05 16.94
CA GLU A 340 14.02 -10.03 16.54
C GLU A 340 12.77 -9.90 17.41
N GLY A 341 11.63 -9.63 16.80
CA GLY A 341 10.32 -9.67 17.43
C GLY A 341 9.55 -10.95 17.11
N PRO A 342 8.33 -11.12 17.67
CA PRO A 342 7.52 -12.30 17.40
C PRO A 342 7.17 -12.48 15.92
N SER A 343 6.87 -11.40 15.20
CA SER A 343 6.41 -11.40 13.80
C SER A 343 7.33 -10.70 12.80
N HIS A 344 8.25 -9.83 13.26
CA HIS A 344 9.14 -9.02 12.44
C HIS A 344 10.37 -8.57 13.22
N PHE A 345 11.34 -7.96 12.54
CA PHE A 345 12.44 -7.25 13.19
C PHE A 345 12.00 -5.83 13.56
N ARG A 346 12.16 -5.47 14.84
CA ARG A 346 11.94 -4.11 15.33
C ARG A 346 13.11 -3.23 14.93
N THR A 347 12.88 -2.00 14.49
CA THR A 347 13.97 -1.08 14.20
C THR A 347 14.73 -0.73 15.48
N TYR A 348 13.97 -0.44 16.55
CA TYR A 348 14.49 -0.19 17.90
C TYR A 348 13.43 -0.55 18.94
N HIS A 349 13.84 -0.68 20.21
CA HIS A 349 12.91 -1.01 21.27
C HIS A 349 11.84 0.08 21.46
N GLY A 350 10.58 -0.34 21.59
CA GLY A 350 9.44 0.55 21.85
C GLY A 350 8.96 1.35 20.65
N GLU A 351 9.33 0.98 19.42
CA GLU A 351 8.76 1.59 18.22
C GLU A 351 7.23 1.38 18.19
N ARG A 352 6.50 2.37 17.63
CA ARG A 352 5.05 2.32 17.49
C ARG A 352 4.64 1.43 16.34
N ASP A 353 5.21 1.70 15.18
CA ASP A 353 4.87 1.06 13.91
C ASP A 353 6.11 0.35 13.36
N PRO A 354 6.00 -0.92 12.94
CA PRO A 354 7.12 -1.65 12.36
C PRO A 354 7.60 -0.97 11.06
N SER A 355 8.92 -0.98 10.83
CA SER A 355 9.49 -0.50 9.57
C SER A 355 9.49 -1.60 8.52
N PHE A 356 8.87 -1.33 7.37
CA PHE A 356 8.92 -2.21 6.22
C PHE A 356 10.33 -2.30 5.64
N THR A 357 10.99 -1.17 5.45
CA THR A 357 12.33 -1.08 4.85
C THR A 357 13.41 -1.70 5.71
N ALA A 358 13.37 -1.51 7.03
CA ALA A 358 14.30 -2.19 7.94
C ALA A 358 14.17 -3.72 7.88
N ASN A 359 12.96 -4.25 7.72
CA ASN A 359 12.75 -5.69 7.51
C ASN A 359 13.22 -6.18 6.13
N CYS A 360 13.14 -5.36 5.09
CA CYS A 360 13.76 -5.67 3.79
C CYS A 360 15.28 -5.77 3.92
N ASN A 361 15.91 -4.81 4.61
CA ASN A 361 17.35 -4.79 4.83
C ASN A 361 17.81 -5.95 5.72
N ALA A 362 17.08 -6.28 6.79
CA ALA A 362 17.36 -7.44 7.62
C ALA A 362 17.27 -8.76 6.82
N LEU A 363 16.21 -8.92 6.02
CA LEU A 363 16.05 -10.08 5.15
C LEU A 363 17.21 -10.21 4.14
N LEU A 364 17.58 -9.13 3.47
CA LEU A 364 18.64 -9.11 2.47
C LEU A 364 20.01 -9.42 3.12
N ALA A 365 20.27 -8.86 4.30
CA ALA A 365 21.50 -9.14 5.06
C ALA A 365 21.63 -10.63 5.42
N LEU A 366 20.57 -11.24 5.93
CA LEU A 366 20.55 -12.68 6.27
C LEU A 366 20.70 -13.57 5.03
N LEU A 367 20.05 -13.21 3.89
CA LEU A 367 20.14 -13.95 2.64
C LEU A 367 21.50 -13.86 1.94
N SER A 368 22.26 -12.81 2.20
CA SER A 368 23.55 -12.56 1.54
C SER A 368 24.73 -13.22 2.28
N ARG A 369 24.45 -13.95 3.34
CA ARG A 369 25.46 -14.64 4.14
C ARG A 369 25.76 -16.04 3.59
N PRO A 370 27.00 -16.54 3.71
CA PRO A 370 27.33 -17.94 3.39
C PRO A 370 26.54 -18.96 4.22
N ASP A 371 26.21 -18.60 5.49
CA ASP A 371 25.48 -19.42 6.45
C ASP A 371 23.96 -19.10 6.52
N ALA A 372 23.37 -18.56 5.46
CA ALA A 372 21.94 -18.19 5.42
C ALA A 372 20.98 -19.31 5.84
N SER A 373 21.35 -20.57 5.61
CA SER A 373 20.55 -21.73 6.00
C SER A 373 20.38 -21.89 7.53
N THR A 374 21.21 -21.26 8.34
CA THR A 374 21.09 -21.28 9.81
C THR A 374 19.99 -20.32 10.30
N PHE A 375 19.58 -19.36 9.46
CA PHE A 375 18.61 -18.31 9.79
C PHE A 375 17.25 -18.50 9.10
N VAL A 376 16.90 -19.72 8.71
CA VAL A 376 15.67 -20.00 7.95
C VAL A 376 14.42 -19.46 8.63
N THR A 377 14.31 -19.60 9.96
CA THR A 377 13.17 -19.13 10.74
C THR A 377 13.03 -17.61 10.64
N GLN A 378 14.13 -16.87 10.77
CA GLN A 378 14.16 -15.42 10.70
C GLN A 378 13.89 -14.93 9.27
N ILE A 379 14.46 -15.60 8.28
CA ILE A 379 14.21 -15.32 6.84
C ILE A 379 12.73 -15.53 6.52
N GLN A 380 12.15 -16.64 6.94
CA GLN A 380 10.73 -16.94 6.72
C GLN A 380 9.84 -15.91 7.42
N LYS A 381 10.15 -15.54 8.66
CA LYS A 381 9.44 -14.54 9.45
C LYS A 381 9.45 -13.17 8.75
N ALA A 382 10.64 -12.67 8.37
CA ALA A 382 10.76 -11.40 7.67
C ALA A 382 10.05 -11.41 6.33
N ALA A 383 10.19 -12.46 5.52
CA ALA A 383 9.50 -12.60 4.25
C ALA A 383 7.96 -12.63 4.41
N ALA A 384 7.45 -13.36 5.41
CA ALA A 384 6.02 -13.41 5.71
C ALA A 384 5.49 -12.02 6.13
N PHE A 385 6.19 -11.33 7.04
CA PHE A 385 5.83 -9.97 7.46
C PHE A 385 5.77 -9.00 6.26
N LEU A 386 6.78 -8.99 5.40
CA LEU A 386 6.79 -8.13 4.21
C LEU A 386 5.63 -8.44 3.26
N CYS A 387 5.34 -9.73 3.08
CA CYS A 387 4.18 -10.14 2.29
C CYS A 387 2.86 -9.69 2.93
N ASP A 388 2.71 -9.77 4.26
CA ASP A 388 1.48 -9.36 4.95
C ASP A 388 1.25 -7.86 4.83
N VAL A 389 2.30 -7.04 4.99
CA VAL A 389 2.21 -5.59 4.79
C VAL A 389 1.85 -5.27 3.34
N TRP A 390 2.52 -5.89 2.35
CA TRP A 390 2.20 -5.68 0.93
C TRP A 390 0.76 -6.10 0.60
N TRP A 391 0.31 -7.21 1.16
CA TRP A 391 -1.01 -7.79 0.91
C TRP A 391 -2.15 -6.89 1.37
N THR A 392 -1.94 -6.15 2.46
CA THR A 392 -2.92 -5.23 3.04
C THR A 392 -2.78 -3.79 2.56
N ALA A 393 -1.63 -3.44 1.96
CA ALA A 393 -1.41 -2.11 1.41
C ALA A 393 -2.21 -1.88 0.11
N ASP A 394 -2.71 -0.66 -0.04
CA ASP A 394 -3.36 -0.20 -1.26
C ASP A 394 -2.33 0.05 -2.40
N SER A 395 -2.32 1.26 -2.95
CA SER A 395 -1.47 1.61 -4.09
C SER A 395 0.03 1.57 -3.79
N HIS A 396 0.45 1.86 -2.57
CA HIS A 396 1.86 1.92 -2.16
C HIS A 396 2.02 1.71 -0.66
N ILE A 397 3.24 1.37 -0.27
CA ILE A 397 3.63 1.26 1.13
C ILE A 397 4.25 2.57 1.56
N GLY A 398 3.70 3.17 2.63
CA GLY A 398 4.35 4.28 3.31
C GLY A 398 5.50 3.78 4.17
N ASP A 399 6.63 4.46 4.13
CA ASP A 399 7.75 4.20 5.03
C ASP A 399 8.01 5.41 5.92
N LYS A 400 8.56 5.17 7.11
CA LYS A 400 8.84 6.24 8.07
C LYS A 400 10.21 6.91 7.87
N TRP A 401 11.08 6.33 7.03
CA TRP A 401 12.43 6.82 6.79
C TRP A 401 12.64 7.39 5.39
N ASN A 402 11.73 7.08 4.44
CA ASN A 402 11.78 7.62 3.09
C ASN A 402 10.37 7.81 2.55
N LEU A 403 10.09 8.98 2.00
CA LEU A 403 8.76 9.39 1.55
C LEU A 403 8.41 8.91 0.13
N SER A 404 9.38 8.39 -0.61
CA SER A 404 9.12 7.85 -1.94
C SER A 404 8.39 6.51 -1.86
N PRO A 405 7.29 6.31 -2.61
CA PRO A 405 6.62 5.01 -2.71
C PRO A 405 7.47 3.96 -3.44
N TYR A 406 8.50 4.38 -4.16
CA TYR A 406 9.39 3.50 -4.92
C TYR A 406 10.51 2.91 -4.06
N TYR A 407 10.92 3.58 -2.98
CA TYR A 407 11.99 3.09 -2.10
C TYR A 407 11.65 1.76 -1.40
N PRO A 408 10.50 1.62 -0.71
CA PRO A 408 10.08 0.35 -0.14
C PRO A 408 9.91 -0.76 -1.18
N SER A 409 9.36 -0.40 -2.36
CA SER A 409 9.18 -1.36 -3.48
C SER A 409 10.52 -1.87 -4.01
N MET A 410 11.54 -1.00 -4.10
CA MET A 410 12.90 -1.35 -4.51
C MET A 410 13.56 -2.30 -3.52
N LEU A 411 13.55 -1.96 -2.23
CA LEU A 411 14.17 -2.81 -1.20
C LEU A 411 13.49 -4.19 -1.10
N MET A 412 12.15 -4.23 -1.21
CA MET A 412 11.43 -5.49 -1.28
C MET A 412 11.83 -6.30 -2.51
N ALA A 413 11.96 -5.66 -3.67
CA ALA A 413 12.35 -6.34 -4.90
C ALA A 413 13.78 -6.90 -4.80
N GLU A 414 14.72 -6.17 -4.20
CA GLU A 414 16.08 -6.66 -3.92
C GLU A 414 16.06 -7.87 -2.99
N ALA A 415 15.35 -7.77 -1.87
CA ALA A 415 15.28 -8.84 -0.87
C ALA A 415 14.56 -10.09 -1.43
N PHE A 416 13.42 -9.92 -2.09
CA PHE A 416 12.67 -11.04 -2.68
C PHE A 416 13.38 -11.66 -3.89
N GLY A 417 14.03 -10.84 -4.72
CA GLY A 417 14.88 -11.34 -5.81
C GLY A 417 15.99 -12.24 -5.25
N LYS A 418 16.69 -11.80 -4.19
CA LYS A 418 17.70 -12.60 -3.51
C LYS A 418 17.13 -13.86 -2.87
N LEU A 419 15.96 -13.78 -2.23
CA LEU A 419 15.27 -14.94 -1.65
C LEU A 419 14.94 -15.98 -2.74
N LEU A 420 14.39 -15.56 -3.87
CA LEU A 420 14.09 -16.46 -4.99
C LEU A 420 15.37 -17.13 -5.52
N GLN A 421 16.45 -16.38 -5.65
CA GLN A 421 17.75 -16.93 -6.09
C GLN A 421 18.28 -18.00 -5.12
N VAL A 422 18.32 -17.71 -3.81
CA VAL A 422 18.84 -18.65 -2.80
C VAL A 422 17.94 -19.87 -2.67
N TRP A 423 16.62 -19.69 -2.65
CA TRP A 423 15.63 -20.76 -2.56
C TRP A 423 15.69 -21.69 -3.78
N SER A 424 15.84 -21.14 -4.98
CA SER A 424 15.87 -21.93 -6.23
C SER A 424 17.16 -22.75 -6.40
N ASN A 425 18.24 -22.33 -5.73
CA ASN A 425 19.53 -23.05 -5.70
C ASN A 425 19.64 -24.01 -4.49
N ASP A 426 18.50 -24.43 -3.95
CA ASP A 426 18.40 -25.38 -2.83
C ASP A 426 19.01 -24.91 -1.49
N GLY A 427 19.36 -23.66 -1.36
CA GLY A 427 19.96 -23.11 -0.14
C GLY A 427 18.96 -23.01 1.04
N LEU A 428 17.63 -22.99 0.76
CA LEU A 428 16.57 -22.78 1.76
C LEU A 428 15.39 -23.75 1.52
N LYS A 429 15.68 -25.06 1.49
CA LYS A 429 14.68 -26.12 1.14
C LYS A 429 13.49 -26.17 2.10
N SER A 430 13.66 -25.78 3.35
CA SER A 430 12.62 -25.82 4.39
C SER A 430 11.60 -24.68 4.28
N ILE A 431 11.87 -23.63 3.48
CA ILE A 431 10.87 -22.58 3.24
C ILE A 431 9.75 -23.16 2.37
N PRO A 432 8.47 -23.06 2.81
CA PRO A 432 7.34 -23.61 2.09
C PRO A 432 7.22 -23.01 0.67
N SER A 433 7.09 -23.88 -0.33
CA SER A 433 6.86 -23.45 -1.73
C SER A 433 5.63 -22.56 -1.87
N ARG A 434 4.63 -22.73 -0.98
CA ARG A 434 3.42 -21.91 -0.93
C ARG A 434 3.74 -20.44 -0.59
N LEU A 435 4.64 -20.19 0.38
CA LEU A 435 5.08 -18.80 0.69
C LEU A 435 5.74 -18.15 -0.53
N ILE A 436 6.62 -18.88 -1.21
CA ILE A 436 7.33 -18.40 -2.40
C ILE A 436 6.35 -18.14 -3.55
N ARG A 437 5.48 -19.09 -3.88
CA ARG A 437 4.55 -19.00 -5.01
C ARG A 437 3.44 -17.98 -4.76
N ASP A 438 2.70 -18.14 -3.65
CA ASP A 438 1.43 -17.46 -3.44
C ASP A 438 1.57 -16.08 -2.80
N ARG A 439 2.77 -15.74 -2.28
CA ARG A 439 3.00 -14.49 -1.58
C ARG A 439 4.18 -13.70 -2.14
N VAL A 440 5.40 -14.22 -2.02
CA VAL A 440 6.64 -13.53 -2.45
C VAL A 440 6.61 -13.18 -3.93
N SER A 441 6.32 -14.17 -4.79
CA SER A 441 6.32 -13.97 -6.24
C SER A 441 5.21 -13.05 -6.71
N ILE A 442 4.03 -13.11 -6.08
CA ILE A 442 2.90 -12.21 -6.41
C ILE A 442 3.24 -10.78 -6.02
N SER A 443 3.75 -10.54 -4.80
CA SER A 443 4.14 -9.21 -4.35
C SER A 443 5.21 -8.60 -5.26
N LEU A 444 6.21 -9.39 -5.64
CA LEU A 444 7.27 -8.96 -6.54
C LEU A 444 6.74 -8.63 -7.95
N TYR A 445 5.83 -9.44 -8.47
CA TYR A 445 5.20 -9.20 -9.77
C TYR A 445 4.33 -7.95 -9.76
N GLN A 446 3.52 -7.75 -8.72
CA GLN A 446 2.72 -6.55 -8.54
C GLN A 446 3.57 -5.29 -8.42
N ALA A 447 4.70 -5.35 -7.70
CA ALA A 447 5.65 -4.24 -7.63
C ALA A 447 6.19 -3.87 -9.02
N LEU A 448 6.57 -4.86 -9.83
CA LEU A 448 6.99 -4.64 -11.22
C LEU A 448 5.90 -3.97 -12.05
N VAL A 449 4.68 -4.51 -12.03
CA VAL A 449 3.57 -4.00 -12.87
C VAL A 449 3.21 -2.58 -12.47
N ARG A 450 3.08 -2.30 -11.17
CA ARG A 450 2.80 -0.95 -10.64
C ARG A 450 3.90 0.03 -11.07
N THR A 451 5.16 -0.36 -10.95
CA THR A 451 6.31 0.48 -11.39
C THR A 451 6.26 0.76 -12.90
N LEU A 452 5.98 -0.25 -13.73
CA LEU A 452 5.88 -0.04 -15.18
C LEU A 452 4.71 0.89 -15.57
N GLN A 453 3.60 0.83 -14.84
CA GLN A 453 2.40 1.62 -15.14
C GLN A 453 2.53 3.10 -14.72
N THR A 454 3.41 3.41 -13.77
CA THR A 454 3.60 4.76 -13.23
C THR A 454 4.76 5.54 -13.87
N GLN A 455 5.37 5.00 -14.94
CA GLN A 455 6.42 5.72 -15.66
C GLN A 455 5.87 6.94 -16.40
N ASN A 456 6.50 8.08 -16.21
CA ASN A 456 6.18 9.33 -16.90
C ASN A 456 6.54 9.27 -18.41
N GLU A 457 5.97 10.16 -19.21
CA GLU A 457 6.20 10.22 -20.66
C GLU A 457 7.68 10.49 -21.01
N ASP A 458 8.38 11.28 -20.22
CA ASP A 458 9.81 11.59 -20.39
C ASP A 458 10.74 10.42 -20.01
N GLY A 459 10.18 9.37 -19.41
CA GLY A 459 10.89 8.17 -18.98
C GLY A 459 11.28 8.17 -17.51
N SER A 460 11.01 9.23 -16.76
CA SER A 460 11.23 9.35 -15.32
C SER A 460 10.15 8.65 -14.49
N TRP A 461 10.37 8.65 -13.18
CA TRP A 461 9.36 8.38 -12.15
C TRP A 461 9.37 9.52 -11.14
N GLY A 462 8.30 9.57 -10.32
CA GLY A 462 8.07 10.64 -9.36
C GLY A 462 7.18 11.76 -9.89
N SER A 463 6.60 12.53 -8.98
CA SER A 463 5.78 13.70 -9.29
C SER A 463 6.10 14.81 -8.28
N PRO A 464 6.95 15.76 -8.66
CA PRO A 464 7.60 15.99 -9.96
C PRO A 464 8.63 14.90 -10.34
N PRO A 465 9.09 14.82 -11.62
CA PRO A 465 10.13 13.91 -12.06
C PRO A 465 11.39 13.98 -11.20
N SER A 466 11.84 12.81 -10.70
CA SER A 466 12.93 12.66 -9.75
C SER A 466 13.99 11.70 -10.27
N HIS A 467 15.29 12.01 -10.06
CA HIS A 467 16.39 11.10 -10.40
C HIS A 467 16.45 9.92 -9.45
N GLU A 468 16.29 10.18 -8.17
CA GLU A 468 16.38 9.16 -7.14
C GLU A 468 15.21 8.17 -7.23
N GLU A 469 13.98 8.66 -7.42
CA GLU A 469 12.81 7.79 -7.65
C GLU A 469 12.91 7.03 -8.98
N THR A 470 13.47 7.64 -10.02
CA THR A 470 13.76 6.96 -11.29
C THR A 470 14.76 5.83 -11.09
N ALA A 471 15.79 6.05 -10.28
CA ALA A 471 16.76 5.00 -9.94
C ALA A 471 16.10 3.86 -9.14
N TYR A 472 15.30 4.16 -8.13
CA TYR A 472 14.53 3.16 -7.37
C TYR A 472 13.64 2.31 -8.28
N ALA A 473 12.92 2.94 -9.20
CA ALA A 473 12.05 2.26 -10.15
C ALA A 473 12.82 1.31 -11.09
N ILE A 474 13.96 1.75 -11.63
CA ILE A 474 14.81 0.90 -12.48
C ILE A 474 15.33 -0.31 -11.70
N LEU A 475 15.77 -0.12 -10.46
CA LEU A 475 16.27 -1.20 -9.58
C LEU A 475 15.14 -2.18 -9.23
N THR A 476 13.92 -1.69 -8.91
CA THR A 476 12.72 -2.53 -8.72
C THR A 476 12.49 -3.44 -9.93
N ILE A 477 12.49 -2.85 -11.13
CA ILE A 477 12.29 -3.60 -12.38
C ILE A 477 13.40 -4.64 -12.59
N ALA A 478 14.65 -4.27 -12.36
CA ALA A 478 15.80 -5.16 -12.57
C ALA A 478 15.75 -6.40 -11.65
N HIS A 479 15.46 -6.22 -10.36
CA HIS A 479 15.38 -7.33 -9.42
C HIS A 479 14.14 -8.19 -9.63
N ALA A 480 13.01 -7.61 -10.07
CA ALA A 480 11.79 -8.36 -10.42
C ALA A 480 11.94 -9.19 -11.71
N CYS A 481 12.89 -8.89 -12.57
CA CYS A 481 13.19 -9.67 -13.78
C CYS A 481 13.60 -11.13 -13.51
N GLN A 482 13.87 -11.50 -12.27
CA GLN A 482 14.14 -12.89 -11.87
C GLN A 482 12.90 -13.81 -11.95
N LEU A 483 11.68 -13.24 -12.05
CA LEU A 483 10.45 -14.02 -12.22
C LEU A 483 10.28 -14.46 -13.68
N PRO A 484 10.12 -15.77 -13.98
CA PRO A 484 9.94 -16.27 -15.36
C PRO A 484 8.73 -15.68 -16.08
N VAL A 485 7.65 -15.38 -15.37
CA VAL A 485 6.43 -14.78 -15.93
C VAL A 485 6.66 -13.41 -16.56
N VAL A 486 7.71 -12.70 -16.18
CA VAL A 486 8.11 -11.39 -16.73
C VAL A 486 8.47 -11.49 -18.23
N ASN A 487 8.78 -12.67 -18.74
CA ASN A 487 8.98 -12.89 -20.18
C ASN A 487 7.78 -12.44 -21.04
N GLN A 488 6.56 -12.44 -20.48
CA GLN A 488 5.36 -11.94 -21.16
C GLN A 488 5.40 -10.43 -21.39
N LEU A 489 6.21 -9.69 -20.59
CA LEU A 489 6.32 -8.23 -20.59
C LEU A 489 7.70 -7.73 -21.00
N TRP A 490 8.59 -8.62 -21.46
CA TRP A 490 10.02 -8.32 -21.60
C TRP A 490 10.32 -7.08 -22.44
N THR A 491 9.65 -6.91 -23.59
CA THR A 491 9.85 -5.75 -24.47
C THR A 491 9.52 -4.44 -23.75
N ASN A 492 8.46 -4.44 -22.91
CA ASN A 492 8.03 -3.28 -22.14
C ASN A 492 9.02 -2.97 -21.02
N VAL A 493 9.52 -4.00 -20.33
CA VAL A 493 10.59 -3.90 -19.33
C VAL A 493 11.83 -3.24 -19.95
N GLN A 494 12.32 -3.76 -21.07
CA GLN A 494 13.50 -3.19 -21.74
C GLN A 494 13.28 -1.73 -22.17
N SER A 495 12.09 -1.42 -22.70
CA SER A 495 11.74 -0.07 -23.11
C SER A 495 11.71 0.88 -21.93
N ALA A 496 11.05 0.48 -20.82
CA ALA A 496 10.94 1.30 -19.62
C ALA A 496 12.32 1.60 -19.00
N VAL A 497 13.15 0.58 -18.80
CA VAL A 497 14.52 0.73 -18.29
C VAL A 497 15.36 1.63 -19.22
N SER A 498 15.26 1.43 -20.53
CA SER A 498 16.01 2.25 -21.49
C SER A 498 15.58 3.73 -21.50
N ARG A 499 14.29 4.01 -21.31
CA ARG A 499 13.78 5.38 -21.17
C ARG A 499 14.24 6.01 -19.87
N GLY A 500 14.15 5.28 -18.74
CA GLY A 500 14.60 5.77 -17.45
C GLY A 500 16.09 6.09 -17.43
N ARG A 501 16.93 5.18 -17.96
CA ARG A 501 18.38 5.44 -18.08
C ARG A 501 18.70 6.65 -18.94
N ARG A 502 17.95 6.88 -20.03
CA ARG A 502 18.12 8.10 -20.85
C ARG A 502 17.73 9.38 -20.10
N PHE A 503 16.75 9.31 -19.21
CA PHE A 503 16.42 10.43 -18.34
C PHE A 503 17.57 10.72 -17.37
N LEU A 504 18.09 9.69 -16.67
CA LEU A 504 19.19 9.80 -15.73
C LEU A 504 20.49 10.33 -16.40
N ASP A 505 20.74 9.93 -17.64
CA ASP A 505 21.94 10.35 -18.40
C ASP A 505 21.88 11.81 -18.89
N LYS A 506 20.68 12.37 -19.10
CA LYS A 506 20.50 13.72 -19.65
C LYS A 506 20.55 14.83 -18.62
N THR A 507 20.17 14.54 -17.41
CA THR A 507 19.89 15.53 -16.37
C THR A 507 20.68 15.21 -15.10
N ALA A 508 22.01 15.36 -15.14
CA ALA A 508 22.81 15.23 -13.93
C ALA A 508 22.35 16.25 -12.88
N GLY A 509 21.58 15.78 -11.89
CA GLY A 509 21.09 16.59 -10.79
C GLY A 509 22.18 16.79 -9.74
N ASP A 510 22.72 18.01 -9.64
CA ASP A 510 23.64 18.38 -8.56
C ASP A 510 22.92 18.91 -7.31
N LYS A 511 21.56 18.80 -7.28
CA LYS A 511 20.75 19.23 -6.15
C LYS A 511 20.25 18.00 -5.38
N PRO A 512 20.26 18.04 -4.04
CA PRO A 512 19.68 16.97 -3.26
C PRO A 512 18.16 16.91 -3.44
N GLU A 513 17.62 15.69 -3.54
CA GLU A 513 16.18 15.44 -3.51
C GLU A 513 15.77 15.12 -2.08
N TYR A 514 14.71 15.77 -1.59
CA TYR A 514 14.28 15.69 -0.19
C TYR A 514 13.27 14.56 -0.02
N LEU A 515 13.78 13.33 0.02
CA LEU A 515 13.00 12.11 0.16
C LEU A 515 13.22 11.37 1.48
N TRP A 516 14.35 11.64 2.13
CA TRP A 516 14.74 10.97 3.37
C TRP A 516 14.21 11.69 4.58
N VAL A 517 13.84 10.94 5.61
CA VAL A 517 13.22 11.45 6.84
C VAL A 517 14.10 11.15 8.04
N GLU A 518 14.30 12.18 8.82
CA GLU A 518 14.83 12.11 10.18
C GLU A 518 13.84 12.86 11.10
N LYS A 519 14.17 14.00 11.76
CA LYS A 519 13.17 14.87 12.39
C LYS A 519 12.34 15.63 11.38
N VAL A 520 12.98 16.04 10.32
CA VAL A 520 12.41 16.66 9.12
C VAL A 520 13.01 16.01 7.89
N THR A 521 12.41 16.29 6.75
CA THR A 521 12.88 15.74 5.47
C THR A 521 14.26 16.31 5.11
N TYR A 522 15.14 15.45 4.62
CA TYR A 522 16.44 15.83 4.11
C TYR A 522 16.77 15.13 2.79
N GLY A 523 17.75 15.67 2.08
CA GLY A 523 18.32 15.04 0.90
C GLY A 523 19.79 14.71 1.11
N SER A 524 20.29 13.66 0.44
CA SER A 524 21.72 13.31 0.41
C SER A 524 22.19 13.11 -1.01
N ILE A 525 23.09 13.98 -1.45
CA ILE A 525 23.68 13.88 -2.80
C ILE A 525 24.44 12.56 -3.00
N LEU A 526 25.10 12.06 -1.95
CA LEU A 526 25.83 10.79 -2.01
C LEU A 526 24.91 9.60 -2.24
N LEU A 527 23.78 9.55 -1.48
CA LEU A 527 22.81 8.49 -1.63
C LEU A 527 22.14 8.55 -3.00
N SER A 528 21.68 9.72 -3.42
CA SER A 528 21.06 9.93 -4.73
C SER A 528 22.01 9.49 -5.87
N LYS A 529 23.27 9.93 -5.85
CA LYS A 529 24.27 9.53 -6.85
C LYS A 529 24.57 8.02 -6.82
N SER A 530 24.60 7.39 -5.64
CA SER A 530 24.82 5.94 -5.53
C SER A 530 23.68 5.14 -6.18
N TYR A 531 22.43 5.51 -5.96
CA TYR A 531 21.26 4.88 -6.57
C TYR A 531 21.23 5.11 -8.09
N VAL A 532 21.53 6.32 -8.56
CA VAL A 532 21.63 6.63 -9.99
C VAL A 532 22.71 5.77 -10.67
N LEU A 533 23.89 5.67 -10.10
CA LEU A 533 24.98 4.85 -10.62
C LEU A 533 24.62 3.35 -10.62
N ALA A 534 23.95 2.87 -9.57
CA ALA A 534 23.44 1.51 -9.49
C ALA A 534 22.41 1.23 -10.60
N ALA A 535 21.44 2.13 -10.82
CA ALA A 535 20.41 2.00 -11.84
C ALA A 535 20.99 2.03 -13.28
N LEU A 536 22.06 2.79 -13.50
CA LEU A 536 22.75 2.82 -14.79
C LEU A 536 23.56 1.54 -15.05
N LYS A 537 24.08 0.89 -14.00
CA LYS A 537 24.94 -0.31 -14.08
C LYS A 537 24.13 -1.61 -14.08
N VAL A 538 23.09 -1.73 -13.25
CA VAL A 538 22.35 -3.00 -13.02
C VAL A 538 21.95 -3.65 -14.34
N SER A 539 22.07 -4.97 -14.44
CA SER A 539 21.64 -5.74 -15.61
C SER A 539 20.27 -6.39 -15.38
N CYS A 540 19.44 -6.40 -16.43
CA CYS A 540 18.22 -7.20 -16.48
C CYS A 540 18.53 -8.48 -17.27
N GLU A 541 18.67 -9.60 -16.61
CA GLU A 541 19.01 -10.90 -17.23
C GLU A 541 17.84 -11.87 -17.21
N ARG A 542 17.78 -12.77 -18.20
CA ARG A 542 16.76 -13.82 -18.33
C ARG A 542 17.31 -15.19 -17.96
N SER A 543 17.96 -15.32 -16.87
CA SER A 543 18.43 -16.62 -16.41
C SER A 543 17.53 -17.11 -15.28
N TYR A 544 16.71 -18.13 -15.55
CA TYR A 544 15.76 -18.66 -14.58
C TYR A 544 16.15 -20.07 -14.18
N PRO A 545 16.34 -20.34 -12.88
CA PRO A 545 16.45 -21.72 -12.38
C PRO A 545 15.18 -22.51 -12.70
N ALA A 546 15.33 -23.81 -13.05
CA ALA A 546 14.21 -24.69 -13.40
C ALA A 546 13.10 -24.68 -12.36
N ARG A 547 13.46 -24.72 -11.08
CA ARG A 547 12.52 -24.67 -9.96
C ARG A 547 11.58 -23.46 -9.95
N LEU A 548 12.04 -22.28 -10.43
CA LEU A 548 11.20 -21.09 -10.57
C LEU A 548 10.28 -21.18 -11.80
N VAL A 549 10.75 -21.79 -12.89
CA VAL A 549 9.95 -22.00 -14.10
C VAL A 549 8.75 -22.91 -13.80
N ASP A 550 8.96 -23.95 -12.97
CA ASP A 550 7.94 -24.92 -12.60
C ASP A 550 6.86 -24.35 -11.66
N LEU A 551 7.15 -23.26 -10.94
CA LEU A 551 6.18 -22.61 -10.04
C LEU A 551 4.97 -22.02 -10.78
N PHE A 552 5.19 -21.49 -11.98
CA PHE A 552 4.19 -20.77 -12.76
C PHE A 552 4.17 -21.26 -14.21
N ASN A 553 3.38 -22.30 -14.48
CA ASN A 553 3.17 -22.78 -15.84
C ASN A 553 2.11 -21.93 -16.56
N VAL A 554 2.43 -20.68 -16.85
CA VAL A 554 1.52 -19.76 -17.56
C VAL A 554 1.78 -19.83 -19.06
N SER A 555 0.85 -20.41 -19.80
CA SER A 555 0.95 -20.57 -21.26
C SER A 555 0.92 -19.22 -21.97
N LYS A 556 1.97 -18.92 -22.74
CA LYS A 556 2.03 -17.72 -23.58
C LYS A 556 0.85 -17.65 -24.55
N LYS A 557 0.47 -18.78 -25.14
CA LYS A 557 -0.67 -18.86 -26.07
C LYS A 557 -1.95 -18.42 -25.39
N THR A 558 -2.24 -18.98 -24.23
CA THR A 558 -3.46 -18.68 -23.46
C THR A 558 -3.51 -17.20 -23.03
N VAL A 559 -2.39 -16.64 -22.55
CA VAL A 559 -2.30 -15.21 -22.21
C VAL A 559 -2.62 -14.34 -23.42
N MET A 560 -2.09 -14.69 -24.60
CA MET A 560 -2.34 -13.92 -25.83
C MET A 560 -3.78 -14.03 -26.32
N GLU A 561 -4.42 -15.18 -26.19
CA GLU A 561 -5.83 -15.40 -26.56
C GLU A 561 -6.75 -14.56 -25.68
N PHE A 562 -6.57 -14.62 -24.35
CA PHE A 562 -7.33 -13.79 -23.42
C PHE A 562 -7.06 -12.29 -23.60
N ALA A 563 -5.81 -11.90 -23.85
CA ALA A 563 -5.47 -10.51 -24.11
C ALA A 563 -6.15 -9.98 -25.37
N ARG A 564 -6.18 -10.79 -26.46
CA ARG A 564 -6.87 -10.44 -27.70
C ARG A 564 -8.37 -10.31 -27.49
N PHE A 565 -9.00 -11.24 -26.77
CA PHE A 565 -10.42 -11.17 -26.46
C PHE A 565 -10.76 -9.89 -25.68
N ASN A 566 -10.06 -9.63 -24.58
CA ASN A 566 -10.33 -8.46 -23.74
C ASN A 566 -10.03 -7.13 -24.46
N SER A 567 -9.04 -7.07 -25.35
CA SER A 567 -8.73 -5.86 -26.13
C SER A 567 -9.84 -5.47 -27.13
N MET A 568 -10.75 -6.38 -27.46
CA MET A 568 -11.91 -6.09 -28.32
C MET A 568 -13.11 -5.54 -27.53
N LEU A 569 -13.10 -5.65 -26.20
CA LEU A 569 -14.20 -5.16 -25.38
C LEU A 569 -14.13 -3.63 -25.24
N PRO A 570 -15.28 -2.92 -25.30
CA PRO A 570 -15.32 -1.45 -25.21
C PRO A 570 -14.53 -0.90 -24.02
N LEU A 571 -14.62 -1.53 -22.86
CA LEU A 571 -13.98 -1.10 -21.62
C LEU A 571 -12.44 -1.00 -21.74
N PHE A 572 -11.81 -1.82 -22.59
CA PHE A 572 -10.35 -1.88 -22.74
C PHE A 572 -9.84 -1.39 -24.10
N SER A 573 -10.70 -0.82 -24.94
CA SER A 573 -10.36 -0.38 -26.31
C SER A 573 -9.21 0.64 -26.35
N SER A 574 -9.04 1.46 -25.30
CA SER A 574 -7.97 2.43 -25.14
C SER A 574 -6.78 1.95 -24.31
N MET A 575 -6.87 0.73 -23.75
CA MET A 575 -5.82 0.21 -22.86
C MET A 575 -4.66 -0.38 -23.67
N GLU A 576 -3.43 -0.06 -23.30
CA GLU A 576 -2.24 -0.60 -23.95
C GLU A 576 -2.21 -2.15 -23.84
N PRO A 577 -1.92 -2.88 -24.94
CA PRO A 577 -1.97 -4.33 -24.95
C PRO A 577 -1.08 -5.04 -23.90
N TRP A 578 0.01 -4.40 -23.49
CA TRP A 578 0.89 -4.97 -22.46
C TRP A 578 0.25 -4.91 -21.06
N LYS A 579 -0.53 -3.87 -20.75
CA LYS A 579 -1.26 -3.74 -19.48
C LYS A 579 -2.31 -4.85 -19.34
N ILE A 580 -3.00 -5.15 -20.45
CA ILE A 580 -3.94 -6.28 -20.51
C ILE A 580 -3.20 -7.60 -20.23
N ARG A 581 -2.05 -7.85 -20.89
CA ARG A 581 -1.25 -9.06 -20.63
C ARG A 581 -0.76 -9.14 -19.20
N ALA A 582 -0.30 -8.02 -18.64
CA ALA A 582 0.16 -7.97 -17.25
C ALA A 582 -0.95 -8.36 -16.27
N ALA A 583 -2.14 -7.80 -16.44
CA ALA A 583 -3.28 -8.13 -15.60
C ALA A 583 -3.71 -9.61 -15.71
N ILE A 584 -3.70 -10.18 -16.90
CA ILE A 584 -4.02 -11.62 -17.10
C ILE A 584 -2.98 -12.51 -16.41
N VAL A 585 -1.68 -12.20 -16.52
CA VAL A 585 -0.63 -12.94 -15.81
C VAL A 585 -0.82 -12.84 -14.29
N GLU A 586 -1.14 -11.66 -13.76
CA GLU A 586 -1.46 -11.47 -12.33
C GLU A 586 -2.62 -12.38 -11.90
N GLY A 587 -3.71 -12.40 -12.67
CA GLY A 587 -4.85 -13.29 -12.44
C GLY A 587 -4.46 -14.77 -12.40
N TYR A 588 -3.59 -15.22 -13.32
CA TYR A 588 -3.06 -16.59 -13.30
C TYR A 588 -2.24 -16.90 -12.03
N MET A 589 -1.45 -15.95 -11.54
CA MET A 589 -0.66 -16.16 -10.34
C MET A 589 -1.52 -16.29 -9.08
N LEU A 590 -2.72 -15.70 -9.08
CA LEU A 590 -3.68 -15.77 -7.97
C LEU A 590 -4.50 -17.08 -7.97
N LEU A 591 -4.62 -17.79 -9.11
CA LEU A 591 -5.48 -18.98 -9.25
C LEU A 591 -5.26 -20.08 -8.20
N PRO A 592 -4.01 -20.48 -7.83
CA PRO A 592 -3.82 -21.59 -6.89
C PRO A 592 -4.51 -21.34 -5.54
N GLN A 593 -4.35 -20.14 -4.97
CA GLN A 593 -4.97 -19.82 -3.69
C GLN A 593 -6.48 -19.61 -3.77
N LEU A 594 -6.99 -19.13 -4.93
CA LEU A 594 -8.43 -19.00 -5.14
C LEU A 594 -9.10 -20.36 -5.20
N ARG A 595 -8.45 -21.36 -5.82
CA ARG A 595 -8.93 -22.75 -5.84
C ARG A 595 -9.08 -23.31 -4.45
N ASP A 596 -8.08 -23.12 -3.59
CA ASP A 596 -8.10 -23.60 -2.22
C ASP A 596 -9.23 -22.97 -1.39
N ARG A 597 -9.37 -21.65 -1.46
CA ARG A 597 -10.35 -20.89 -0.66
C ARG A 597 -11.80 -21.14 -1.07
N ARG A 598 -12.07 -21.31 -2.35
CA ARG A 598 -13.40 -21.52 -2.91
C ARG A 598 -14.08 -22.78 -2.36
N LEU A 599 -13.33 -23.86 -2.19
CA LEU A 599 -13.87 -25.18 -1.81
C LEU A 599 -14.39 -25.26 -0.36
N ALA A 600 -14.18 -24.21 0.45
CA ALA A 600 -14.62 -24.18 1.83
C ALA A 600 -16.14 -24.11 2.01
N VAL A 601 -16.87 -23.55 1.03
CA VAL A 601 -18.34 -23.35 1.08
C VAL A 601 -19.07 -24.35 0.19
N PHE A 602 -18.65 -24.48 -1.07
CA PHE A 602 -19.24 -25.38 -2.06
C PHE A 602 -18.22 -26.46 -2.46
N PRO A 603 -18.15 -27.60 -1.76
CA PRO A 603 -17.24 -28.68 -2.08
C PRO A 603 -17.54 -29.25 -3.48
N ARG A 604 -16.50 -29.36 -4.32
CA ARG A 604 -16.64 -29.89 -5.70
C ARG A 604 -15.70 -31.07 -5.96
N THR A 605 -15.56 -31.94 -4.99
CA THR A 605 -14.67 -33.13 -5.09
C THR A 605 -15.10 -34.04 -6.26
N GLY A 606 -14.19 -34.32 -7.19
CA GLY A 606 -14.46 -35.16 -8.36
C GLY A 606 -15.26 -34.50 -9.50
N MET A 607 -15.48 -33.18 -9.47
CA MET A 607 -16.06 -32.40 -10.56
C MET A 607 -14.97 -31.81 -11.43
N GLU A 608 -15.30 -31.53 -12.69
CA GLU A 608 -14.46 -30.76 -13.60
C GLU A 608 -14.19 -29.36 -13.04
N GLU A 609 -13.05 -28.76 -13.40
CA GLU A 609 -12.73 -27.39 -13.00
C GLU A 609 -13.78 -26.41 -13.53
N ASP A 610 -14.16 -25.43 -12.68
CA ASP A 610 -15.08 -24.40 -13.10
C ASP A 610 -14.51 -23.52 -14.20
N LYS A 611 -15.25 -23.33 -15.27
CA LYS A 611 -14.91 -22.39 -16.34
C LYS A 611 -14.78 -20.92 -15.84
N TYR A 612 -15.37 -20.59 -14.69
CA TYR A 612 -15.29 -19.27 -14.10
C TYR A 612 -13.85 -18.88 -13.67
N PHE A 613 -12.95 -19.84 -13.47
CA PHE A 613 -11.52 -19.58 -13.30
C PHE A 613 -10.87 -18.92 -14.51
N GLU A 614 -11.47 -19.03 -15.68
CA GLU A 614 -11.01 -18.36 -16.89
C GLU A 614 -11.43 -16.88 -16.96
N TYR A 615 -12.39 -16.44 -16.15
CA TYR A 615 -12.96 -15.09 -16.23
C TYR A 615 -12.77 -14.28 -14.95
N ILE A 616 -13.16 -14.80 -13.79
CA ILE A 616 -13.23 -14.05 -12.54
C ILE A 616 -11.89 -13.41 -12.15
N PRO A 617 -10.75 -14.14 -12.10
CA PRO A 617 -9.49 -13.52 -11.72
C PRO A 617 -9.07 -12.42 -12.68
N PHE A 618 -9.27 -12.64 -13.98
CA PHE A 618 -8.87 -11.67 -15.01
C PHE A 618 -9.75 -10.44 -15.01
N THR A 619 -11.04 -10.58 -14.76
CA THR A 619 -11.98 -9.45 -14.65
C THR A 619 -11.52 -8.49 -13.56
N TRP A 620 -11.23 -9.00 -12.38
CA TRP A 620 -10.78 -8.19 -11.25
C TRP A 620 -9.39 -7.57 -11.47
N THR A 621 -8.42 -8.35 -11.95
CA THR A 621 -7.07 -7.81 -12.20
C THR A 621 -7.03 -6.83 -13.36
N LEU A 622 -7.82 -7.04 -14.42
CA LEU A 622 -7.92 -6.11 -15.55
C LEU A 622 -8.48 -4.76 -15.11
N CYS A 623 -9.58 -4.74 -14.36
CA CYS A 623 -10.19 -3.49 -13.88
C CYS A 623 -9.28 -2.79 -12.87
N ASN A 624 -8.61 -3.54 -11.97
CA ASN A 624 -7.65 -3.01 -11.02
C ASN A 624 -6.46 -2.31 -11.70
N ASN A 625 -5.94 -2.92 -12.78
CA ASN A 625 -4.82 -2.39 -13.53
C ASN A 625 -5.22 -1.29 -14.54
N ARG A 626 -6.46 -1.28 -15.02
CA ARG A 626 -6.94 -0.30 -15.99
C ARG A 626 -6.86 1.15 -15.48
N ARG A 627 -7.25 1.36 -14.24
CA ARG A 627 -7.33 2.68 -13.61
C ARG A 627 -6.16 2.99 -12.67
N ASN A 628 -5.18 2.09 -12.54
CA ASN A 628 -4.14 2.16 -11.52
C ASN A 628 -4.74 2.30 -10.11
N THR A 629 -5.90 1.66 -9.85
CA THR A 629 -6.58 1.71 -8.56
C THR A 629 -5.74 1.00 -7.50
N PHE A 630 -5.09 -0.11 -7.88
CA PHE A 630 -4.20 -0.89 -7.04
C PHE A 630 -4.81 -1.17 -5.67
N LEU A 631 -5.99 -1.81 -5.66
CA LEU A 631 -6.58 -2.32 -4.43
C LEU A 631 -5.57 -3.16 -3.66
N SER A 632 -5.72 -3.23 -2.34
CA SER A 632 -5.00 -4.22 -1.56
C SER A 632 -5.24 -5.61 -2.14
N THR A 633 -4.17 -6.43 -2.18
CA THR A 633 -4.29 -7.80 -2.72
C THR A 633 -5.29 -8.61 -1.89
N LYS A 634 -5.42 -8.30 -0.60
CA LYS A 634 -6.42 -8.88 0.29
C LYS A 634 -7.84 -8.63 -0.22
N THR A 635 -8.22 -7.37 -0.41
CA THR A 635 -9.56 -7.01 -0.90
C THR A 635 -9.83 -7.55 -2.29
N LEU A 636 -8.82 -7.52 -3.18
CA LEU A 636 -8.93 -8.07 -4.53
C LEU A 636 -9.26 -9.58 -4.49
N VAL A 637 -8.56 -10.34 -3.67
CA VAL A 637 -8.76 -11.79 -3.51
C VAL A 637 -10.08 -12.10 -2.82
N GLU A 638 -10.49 -11.35 -1.78
CA GLU A 638 -11.79 -11.52 -1.13
C GLU A 638 -12.93 -11.34 -2.13
N MET A 639 -12.88 -10.31 -2.96
CA MET A 639 -13.91 -10.06 -3.96
C MET A 639 -13.91 -11.11 -5.10
N MET A 640 -12.75 -11.65 -5.45
CA MET A 640 -12.69 -12.80 -6.37
C MET A 640 -13.36 -14.04 -5.77
N VAL A 641 -13.12 -14.33 -4.48
CA VAL A 641 -13.78 -15.45 -3.78
C VAL A 641 -15.30 -15.25 -3.74
N ILE A 642 -15.77 -14.06 -3.36
CA ILE A 642 -17.21 -13.73 -3.39
C ILE A 642 -17.79 -13.93 -4.80
N SER A 643 -17.10 -13.50 -5.84
CA SER A 643 -17.56 -13.70 -7.23
C SER A 643 -17.66 -15.19 -7.57
N PHE A 644 -16.72 -16.03 -7.15
CA PHE A 644 -16.84 -17.49 -7.32
C PHE A 644 -18.03 -18.07 -6.57
N LEU A 645 -18.23 -17.64 -5.32
CA LEU A 645 -19.34 -18.12 -4.49
C LEU A 645 -20.70 -17.70 -5.07
N ASN A 646 -20.78 -16.49 -5.66
CA ASN A 646 -21.99 -16.03 -6.35
C ASN A 646 -22.39 -16.96 -7.51
N TYR A 647 -21.43 -17.27 -8.39
CA TYR A 647 -21.70 -18.19 -9.49
C TYR A 647 -22.03 -19.61 -9.03
N GLN A 648 -21.45 -20.06 -7.95
CA GLN A 648 -21.74 -21.38 -7.38
C GLN A 648 -23.10 -21.40 -6.68
N ALA A 649 -23.49 -20.31 -6.00
CA ALA A 649 -24.82 -20.15 -5.42
C ALA A 649 -25.89 -20.14 -6.51
N ASP A 650 -25.63 -19.38 -7.60
CA ASP A 650 -26.50 -19.33 -8.78
C ASP A 650 -26.68 -20.74 -9.39
N GLU A 651 -25.60 -21.46 -9.71
CA GLU A 651 -25.67 -22.83 -10.23
C GLU A 651 -26.36 -23.80 -9.26
N PHE A 652 -26.13 -23.66 -7.97
CA PHE A 652 -26.77 -24.51 -6.94
C PHE A 652 -28.28 -24.24 -6.88
N MET A 653 -28.68 -22.98 -6.85
CA MET A 653 -30.08 -22.60 -6.80
C MET A 653 -30.82 -22.98 -8.08
N GLU A 654 -30.25 -22.78 -9.26
CA GLU A 654 -30.83 -23.25 -10.54
C GLU A 654 -30.99 -24.76 -10.58
N ALA A 655 -29.97 -25.51 -10.20
CA ALA A 655 -29.96 -26.97 -10.24
C ALA A 655 -30.91 -27.61 -9.23
N VAL A 656 -31.13 -26.99 -8.09
CA VAL A 656 -31.95 -27.53 -7.00
C VAL A 656 -33.34 -26.93 -6.99
N VAL A 657 -33.46 -25.59 -6.89
CA VAL A 657 -34.75 -24.90 -6.74
C VAL A 657 -35.60 -25.02 -8.01
N GLY A 658 -34.97 -25.01 -9.18
CA GLY A 658 -35.71 -25.23 -10.47
C GLY A 658 -36.50 -26.55 -10.54
N ARG A 659 -36.12 -27.58 -9.74
CA ARG A 659 -36.78 -28.90 -9.70
C ARG A 659 -37.79 -29.04 -8.57
N LEU A 660 -37.84 -28.10 -7.63
CA LEU A 660 -38.75 -28.17 -6.50
C LEU A 660 -40.20 -27.84 -6.95
N ASP A 661 -41.17 -28.53 -6.38
CA ASP A 661 -42.57 -28.15 -6.51
C ASP A 661 -42.91 -26.90 -5.69
N SER A 662 -44.13 -26.37 -5.87
CA SER A 662 -44.54 -25.12 -5.22
C SER A 662 -44.49 -25.18 -3.67
N SER A 663 -44.80 -26.35 -3.08
CA SER A 663 -44.76 -26.56 -1.62
C SER A 663 -43.30 -26.56 -1.13
N GLN A 664 -42.43 -27.29 -1.81
CA GLN A 664 -41.01 -27.36 -1.51
C GLN A 664 -40.31 -26.00 -1.64
N ARG A 665 -40.66 -25.20 -2.67
CA ARG A 665 -40.17 -23.80 -2.82
C ARG A 665 -40.61 -22.93 -1.64
N SER A 666 -41.89 -23.12 -1.19
CA SER A 666 -42.38 -22.39 0.00
C SER A 666 -41.60 -22.77 1.27
N MET A 667 -41.33 -24.06 1.46
CA MET A 667 -40.46 -24.51 2.59
C MET A 667 -39.04 -23.94 2.49
N THR A 668 -38.47 -23.91 1.30
CA THR A 668 -37.13 -23.33 1.09
C THR A 668 -37.08 -21.83 1.43
N ARG A 669 -38.15 -21.07 1.12
CA ARG A 669 -38.29 -19.67 1.56
C ARG A 669 -38.25 -19.58 3.08
N SER A 670 -39.06 -20.40 3.77
CA SER A 670 -39.06 -20.44 5.24
C SER A 670 -37.69 -20.78 5.81
N CYS A 671 -36.96 -21.76 5.23
CA CYS A 671 -35.61 -22.09 5.66
C CYS A 671 -34.63 -20.91 5.46
N ILE A 672 -34.72 -20.17 4.36
CA ILE A 672 -33.93 -18.93 4.17
C ILE A 672 -34.28 -17.93 5.27
N ASP A 673 -35.56 -17.68 5.52
CA ASP A 673 -35.98 -16.76 6.59
C ASP A 673 -35.44 -17.17 7.96
N GLU A 674 -35.44 -18.47 8.31
CA GLU A 674 -34.87 -19.00 9.54
C GLU A 674 -33.36 -18.80 9.64
N ILE A 675 -32.60 -19.00 8.54
CA ILE A 675 -31.14 -18.77 8.53
C ILE A 675 -30.85 -17.32 8.93
N PHE A 676 -31.57 -16.34 8.35
CA PHE A 676 -31.35 -14.93 8.66
C PHE A 676 -31.89 -14.50 10.04
N LEU A 677 -32.89 -15.18 10.60
CA LEU A 677 -33.35 -14.97 11.97
C LEU A 677 -32.33 -15.46 13.00
N THR A 678 -31.63 -16.57 12.73
CA THR A 678 -30.63 -17.11 13.65
C THR A 678 -29.41 -16.21 13.78
N LEU A 679 -29.07 -15.41 12.76
CA LEU A 679 -28.00 -14.41 12.84
C LEU A 679 -28.25 -13.37 13.94
N ASP A 680 -29.52 -13.02 14.23
CA ASP A 680 -29.89 -12.01 15.23
C ASP A 680 -29.72 -12.52 16.67
N HIS A 681 -29.72 -13.85 16.88
CA HIS A 681 -29.67 -14.47 18.22
C HIS A 681 -28.25 -14.85 18.68
N THR A 682 -27.24 -14.75 17.83
CA THR A 682 -25.84 -15.11 18.15
C THR A 682 -25.04 -14.02 18.87
N GLU A 683 -25.56 -12.79 18.99
CA GLU A 683 -24.88 -11.69 19.71
C GLU A 683 -24.77 -11.90 21.25
N SER A 684 -25.46 -12.86 21.85
CA SER A 684 -25.50 -13.03 23.32
C SER A 684 -24.49 -14.05 23.90
N ASN A 685 -23.77 -14.82 23.07
CA ASN A 685 -22.85 -15.87 23.58
C ASN A 685 -21.57 -15.98 22.71
N ALA A 686 -20.76 -14.94 22.67
CA ALA A 686 -19.46 -14.99 21.99
C ALA A 686 -18.36 -15.55 22.91
N THR A 687 -18.21 -16.86 22.95
CA THR A 687 -16.91 -17.49 23.19
C THR A 687 -16.38 -17.93 21.83
N THR A 688 -15.42 -17.18 21.33
CA THR A 688 -14.74 -17.40 20.04
C THR A 688 -14.09 -18.78 19.99
N PRO A 689 -14.39 -19.65 19.02
CA PRO A 689 -13.45 -20.69 18.64
C PRO A 689 -12.37 -20.13 17.74
N PRO A 690 -11.10 -20.54 17.86
CA PRO A 690 -10.03 -20.11 16.98
C PRO A 690 -10.30 -20.60 15.55
N CYS A 691 -9.95 -19.76 14.59
CA CYS A 691 -9.91 -20.09 13.17
C CYS A 691 -9.07 -21.36 12.97
N PRO A 692 -9.57 -22.43 12.34
CA PRO A 692 -8.78 -23.62 12.11
C PRO A 692 -7.74 -23.36 11.02
N GLU A 693 -6.51 -23.12 11.45
CA GLU A 693 -5.36 -23.47 10.65
C GLU A 693 -5.28 -25.00 10.60
N ASN A 694 -5.41 -25.56 9.41
CA ASN A 694 -5.30 -27.01 9.12
C ASN A 694 -6.43 -27.90 9.68
N THR A 695 -7.48 -28.06 8.90
CA THR A 695 -8.28 -29.28 8.94
C THR A 695 -8.13 -30.04 7.63
N ASP A 696 -7.71 -31.28 7.74
CA ASP A 696 -7.62 -32.25 6.66
C ASP A 696 -8.94 -32.35 5.88
N ALA A 697 -8.84 -32.38 4.56
CA ALA A 697 -9.96 -32.43 3.61
C ALA A 697 -10.88 -33.66 3.74
N ASP A 698 -10.70 -34.48 4.77
CA ASP A 698 -11.41 -35.77 4.92
C ASP A 698 -12.70 -35.72 5.78
N SER A 699 -13.04 -34.56 6.42
CA SER A 699 -14.19 -34.51 7.32
C SER A 699 -15.56 -34.17 6.69
N TYR A 700 -15.63 -33.95 5.37
CA TYR A 700 -16.88 -33.66 4.65
C TYR A 700 -17.34 -34.77 3.72
N LYS A 701 -17.23 -36.01 4.14
CA LYS A 701 -17.84 -37.17 3.45
C LYS A 701 -19.33 -37.24 3.78
N GLY A 702 -20.20 -36.60 3.01
CA GLY A 702 -21.64 -36.76 3.17
C GLY A 702 -22.57 -35.77 2.49
N LEU A 703 -22.07 -34.71 1.82
CA LEU A 703 -22.95 -33.78 1.10
C LEU A 703 -23.25 -34.27 -0.32
N PRO A 704 -24.50 -34.17 -0.80
CA PRO A 704 -24.87 -34.66 -2.14
C PRO A 704 -24.13 -33.89 -3.24
N HIS A 705 -23.51 -34.63 -4.15
CA HIS A 705 -22.81 -34.09 -5.32
C HIS A 705 -23.84 -33.59 -6.35
N VAL A 706 -23.90 -32.29 -6.57
CA VAL A 706 -24.72 -31.70 -7.61
C VAL A 706 -23.94 -31.72 -8.94
N LYS A 707 -24.18 -32.70 -9.80
CA LYS A 707 -23.74 -32.68 -11.21
C LYS A 707 -24.73 -31.89 -12.03
N ARG A 708 -24.23 -30.92 -12.83
CA ARG A 708 -25.04 -30.31 -13.90
C ARG A 708 -25.47 -31.43 -14.86
N ILE A 709 -26.73 -31.78 -14.87
CA ILE A 709 -27.26 -32.91 -15.66
C ILE A 709 -27.62 -32.39 -17.03
N LYS A 710 -27.04 -33.04 -18.06
CA LYS A 710 -27.54 -32.90 -19.45
C LYS A 710 -29.01 -33.37 -19.49
N THR A 711 -29.86 -32.57 -20.10
CA THR A 711 -31.25 -32.96 -20.43
C THR A 711 -31.21 -34.31 -21.16
N GLY A 712 -31.72 -35.38 -20.53
CA GLY A 712 -31.75 -36.71 -21.10
C GLY A 712 -31.22 -37.87 -20.23
N SER A 713 -30.65 -37.63 -19.03
CA SER A 713 -30.17 -38.69 -18.12
C SER A 713 -31.20 -38.96 -17.03
N LYS A 714 -31.35 -40.23 -16.62
CA LYS A 714 -32.30 -40.70 -15.59
C LYS A 714 -32.18 -39.81 -14.30
N ALA A 715 -33.31 -39.29 -13.88
CA ALA A 715 -33.43 -38.32 -12.77
C ALA A 715 -32.78 -38.84 -11.47
N SER A 716 -31.79 -38.11 -10.98
CA SER A 716 -31.38 -38.20 -9.56
C SER A 716 -32.55 -37.74 -8.71
N PRO A 717 -32.76 -38.29 -7.48
CA PRO A 717 -33.85 -37.85 -6.63
C PRO A 717 -33.75 -36.35 -6.35
N THR A 718 -34.89 -35.68 -6.32
CA THR A 718 -34.98 -34.26 -5.99
C THR A 718 -34.48 -34.07 -4.54
N PRO A 719 -33.48 -33.20 -4.28
CA PRO A 719 -32.98 -33.01 -2.92
C PRO A 719 -34.08 -32.43 -2.01
N LEU A 720 -34.13 -32.89 -0.76
CA LEU A 720 -35.05 -32.39 0.23
C LEU A 720 -34.62 -31.01 0.74
N PRO A 721 -35.52 -30.15 1.19
CA PRO A 721 -35.16 -28.86 1.81
C PRO A 721 -34.16 -28.99 2.96
N SER A 722 -34.18 -30.11 3.70
CA SER A 722 -33.20 -30.46 4.75
C SER A 722 -31.76 -30.62 4.23
N GLU A 723 -31.56 -30.89 2.93
CA GLU A 723 -30.24 -31.00 2.30
C GLU A 723 -29.76 -29.65 1.73
N VAL A 724 -30.69 -28.74 1.43
CA VAL A 724 -30.42 -27.40 0.88
C VAL A 724 -30.00 -26.43 1.99
N THR A 725 -30.67 -26.47 3.12
CA THR A 725 -30.47 -25.53 4.23
C THR A 725 -29.01 -25.45 4.73
N PRO A 726 -28.26 -26.58 4.96
CA PRO A 726 -26.89 -26.49 5.43
C PRO A 726 -25.95 -25.78 4.45
N VAL A 727 -26.14 -25.96 3.13
CA VAL A 727 -25.32 -25.35 2.09
C VAL A 727 -25.56 -23.84 2.04
N LEU A 728 -26.84 -23.40 2.05
CA LEU A 728 -27.19 -21.99 2.07
C LEU A 728 -26.74 -21.31 3.38
N SER A 729 -26.89 -22.01 4.53
CA SER A 729 -26.40 -21.52 5.82
C SER A 729 -24.89 -21.31 5.78
N ALA A 730 -24.11 -22.27 5.25
CA ALA A 730 -22.66 -22.12 5.11
C ALA A 730 -22.28 -20.92 4.22
N PHE A 731 -23.00 -20.68 3.14
CA PHE A 731 -22.79 -19.52 2.27
C PHE A 731 -23.11 -18.20 2.99
N VAL A 732 -24.27 -18.10 3.66
CA VAL A 732 -24.67 -16.91 4.42
C VAL A 732 -23.67 -16.62 5.52
N HIS A 733 -23.27 -17.63 6.31
CA HIS A 733 -22.25 -17.45 7.35
C HIS A 733 -20.89 -17.05 6.80
N HIS A 734 -20.48 -17.57 5.62
CA HIS A 734 -19.23 -17.14 5.01
C HIS A 734 -19.20 -15.62 4.74
N VAL A 735 -20.32 -15.06 4.30
CA VAL A 735 -20.44 -13.61 4.04
C VAL A 735 -20.61 -12.84 5.35
N MET A 736 -21.56 -13.24 6.23
CA MET A 736 -21.95 -12.44 7.40
C MET A 736 -20.97 -12.51 8.56
N ASP A 737 -20.23 -13.64 8.71
CA ASP A 737 -19.20 -13.79 9.73
C ASP A 737 -17.84 -13.22 9.33
N HIS A 738 -17.74 -12.64 8.14
CA HIS A 738 -16.48 -12.04 7.68
C HIS A 738 -16.03 -10.91 8.64
N PRO A 739 -14.72 -10.75 8.92
CA PRO A 739 -14.21 -9.73 9.84
C PRO A 739 -14.67 -8.29 9.51
N SER A 740 -14.82 -7.95 8.22
CA SER A 740 -15.33 -6.66 7.82
C SER A 740 -16.81 -6.43 8.19
N MET A 741 -17.60 -7.49 8.21
CA MET A 741 -18.99 -7.44 8.63
C MET A 741 -19.11 -7.24 10.15
N LYS A 742 -18.28 -7.91 10.95
CA LYS A 742 -18.22 -7.73 12.41
C LYS A 742 -17.76 -6.34 12.84
N ALA A 743 -16.99 -5.67 11.98
CA ALA A 743 -16.52 -4.29 12.19
C ALA A 743 -17.41 -3.22 11.56
N ALA A 744 -18.36 -3.60 10.74
CA ALA A 744 -19.25 -2.67 10.01
C ALA A 744 -20.17 -1.90 10.97
N ALA A 745 -20.61 -0.71 10.55
CA ALA A 745 -21.67 0.02 11.23
C ALA A 745 -22.98 -0.80 11.19
N PRO A 746 -23.82 -0.76 12.23
CA PRO A 746 -25.06 -1.57 12.28
C PRO A 746 -25.93 -1.43 11.03
N LEU A 747 -26.07 -0.22 10.50
CA LEU A 747 -26.87 0.03 9.30
C LEU A 747 -26.27 -0.65 8.06
N GLU A 748 -24.95 -0.67 7.92
CA GLU A 748 -24.28 -1.31 6.79
C GLU A 748 -24.35 -2.85 6.91
N TYR A 749 -24.25 -3.38 8.14
CA TYR A 749 -24.47 -4.80 8.41
C TYR A 749 -25.86 -5.26 7.99
N GLU A 750 -26.91 -4.57 8.46
CA GLU A 750 -28.29 -4.88 8.10
C GLU A 750 -28.55 -4.75 6.59
N ARG A 751 -27.91 -3.82 5.93
CA ARG A 751 -28.01 -3.67 4.48
C ARG A 751 -27.46 -4.88 3.73
N VAL A 752 -26.26 -5.36 4.08
CA VAL A 752 -25.69 -6.59 3.47
C VAL A 752 -26.60 -7.78 3.73
N LYS A 753 -27.09 -7.93 4.97
CA LYS A 753 -28.02 -8.98 5.38
C LYS A 753 -29.30 -8.97 4.53
N ASP A 754 -29.93 -7.82 4.37
CA ASP A 754 -31.15 -7.67 3.57
C ASP A 754 -30.92 -7.97 2.09
N GLU A 755 -29.85 -7.43 1.48
CA GLU A 755 -29.55 -7.64 0.08
C GLU A 755 -29.15 -9.10 -0.22
N LEU A 756 -28.41 -9.76 0.68
CA LEU A 756 -28.05 -11.18 0.58
C LEU A 756 -29.30 -12.07 0.67
N LYS A 757 -30.22 -11.73 1.58
CA LYS A 757 -31.50 -12.42 1.69
C LYS A 757 -32.34 -12.27 0.41
N ARG A 758 -32.41 -11.07 -0.14
CA ARG A 758 -33.10 -10.80 -1.42
C ARG A 758 -32.49 -11.58 -2.56
N PHE A 759 -31.16 -11.66 -2.64
CA PHE A 759 -30.46 -12.47 -3.63
C PHE A 759 -30.92 -13.93 -3.61
N LEU A 760 -30.94 -14.59 -2.45
CA LEU A 760 -31.39 -15.97 -2.33
C LEU A 760 -32.90 -16.14 -2.61
N LEU A 761 -33.75 -15.24 -2.13
CA LEU A 761 -35.18 -15.30 -2.38
C LEU A 761 -35.57 -15.02 -3.84
N SER A 762 -34.77 -14.18 -4.55
CA SER A 762 -35.00 -13.87 -5.96
C SER A 762 -34.80 -15.07 -6.88
N HIS A 763 -33.92 -16.01 -6.54
CA HIS A 763 -33.75 -17.30 -7.27
C HIS A 763 -35.05 -18.13 -7.21
N ILE A 764 -35.68 -18.19 -6.03
CA ILE A 764 -36.94 -18.92 -5.89
C ILE A 764 -38.06 -18.20 -6.68
N GLN A 765 -38.09 -16.88 -6.63
CA GLN A 765 -39.06 -16.10 -7.40
C GLN A 765 -38.85 -16.25 -8.91
N GLN A 766 -37.60 -16.26 -9.39
CA GLN A 766 -37.27 -16.51 -10.80
C GLN A 766 -37.70 -17.91 -11.24
N ALA A 767 -37.51 -18.93 -10.41
CA ALA A 767 -37.96 -20.31 -10.70
C ALA A 767 -39.49 -20.39 -10.79
N ASP A 768 -40.22 -19.63 -9.94
CA ASP A 768 -41.69 -19.52 -10.04
C ASP A 768 -42.13 -18.82 -11.36
N ASP A 769 -41.43 -17.75 -11.75
CA ASP A 769 -41.72 -17.05 -13.00
C ASP A 769 -41.39 -17.90 -14.22
N ASN A 770 -40.28 -18.66 -14.22
CA ASN A 770 -39.90 -19.62 -15.25
C ASN A 770 -40.98 -20.72 -15.39
N SER A 771 -41.48 -21.27 -14.27
CA SER A 771 -42.52 -22.29 -14.29
C SER A 771 -43.84 -21.77 -14.87
N ARG A 772 -44.20 -20.51 -14.57
CA ARG A 772 -45.36 -19.84 -15.16
C ARG A 772 -45.20 -19.60 -16.66
N PHE A 773 -44.03 -19.13 -17.05
CA PHE A 773 -43.72 -18.88 -18.45
C PHE A 773 -43.77 -20.19 -19.25
N ALA A 774 -43.09 -21.23 -18.78
CA ALA A 774 -43.13 -22.55 -19.42
C ALA A 774 -44.58 -23.12 -19.57
N ALA A 775 -45.44 -22.91 -18.57
CA ALA A 775 -46.81 -23.38 -18.56
C ALA A 775 -47.71 -22.69 -19.60
N GLN A 776 -47.35 -21.50 -20.09
CA GLN A 776 -48.12 -20.77 -21.12
C GLN A 776 -47.54 -20.82 -22.52
N LEU A 777 -46.32 -21.38 -22.69
CA LEU A 777 -45.66 -21.48 -23.99
C LEU A 777 -46.46 -22.38 -24.91
N ASP A 778 -46.72 -21.89 -26.12
CA ASP A 778 -47.26 -22.70 -27.23
C ASP A 778 -46.44 -22.44 -28.50
N SER A 779 -46.73 -23.22 -29.58
CA SER A 779 -45.98 -23.12 -30.84
C SER A 779 -46.09 -21.79 -31.57
N THR A 780 -46.93 -20.88 -31.08
CA THR A 780 -47.24 -19.59 -31.72
C THR A 780 -46.89 -18.35 -30.88
N ARG A 781 -46.54 -18.54 -29.57
CA ARG A 781 -46.34 -17.42 -28.63
C ARG A 781 -45.17 -17.66 -27.71
N ASP A 782 -44.32 -16.67 -27.66
CA ASP A 782 -43.11 -16.61 -26.77
C ASP A 782 -43.16 -15.42 -25.82
N ASP A 783 -44.31 -14.74 -25.66
CA ASP A 783 -44.49 -13.60 -24.77
C ASP A 783 -45.06 -14.00 -23.40
N PHE A 784 -44.57 -13.39 -22.32
CA PHE A 784 -44.91 -13.68 -20.91
C PHE A 784 -46.22 -12.96 -20.49
N GLN A 785 -47.36 -13.42 -20.96
CA GLN A 785 -48.66 -12.81 -20.69
C GLN A 785 -49.14 -12.94 -19.24
N THR A 786 -48.71 -13.99 -18.52
CA THR A 786 -49.09 -14.22 -17.12
C THR A 786 -48.05 -13.65 -16.15
N ALA A 787 -47.21 -12.70 -16.59
CA ALA A 787 -46.27 -11.99 -15.71
C ALA A 787 -47.00 -11.33 -14.52
N ARG A 788 -46.42 -11.41 -13.33
CA ARG A 788 -47.00 -10.84 -12.10
C ARG A 788 -46.92 -9.32 -12.04
N SER A 789 -45.99 -8.71 -12.79
CA SER A 789 -45.74 -7.27 -12.82
C SER A 789 -45.28 -6.84 -14.21
N SER A 790 -45.27 -5.53 -14.46
CA SER A 790 -44.66 -4.97 -15.67
C SER A 790 -43.16 -5.30 -15.74
N PHE A 791 -42.63 -5.27 -16.96
CA PHE A 791 -41.17 -5.42 -17.21
C PHE A 791 -40.36 -4.50 -16.31
N TYR A 792 -40.72 -3.23 -16.22
CA TYR A 792 -39.99 -2.26 -15.38
C TYR A 792 -39.92 -2.70 -13.90
N ARG A 793 -41.05 -3.10 -13.31
CA ARG A 793 -41.06 -3.57 -11.91
C ARG A 793 -40.27 -4.85 -11.73
N TRP A 794 -40.38 -5.79 -12.64
CA TRP A 794 -39.67 -7.07 -12.56
C TRP A 794 -38.16 -6.90 -12.66
N VAL A 795 -37.69 -6.06 -13.61
CA VAL A 795 -36.24 -5.88 -13.82
C VAL A 795 -35.57 -5.12 -12.67
N TYR A 796 -36.31 -4.17 -12.04
CA TYR A 796 -35.82 -3.43 -10.86
C TYR A 796 -35.98 -4.15 -9.51
N SER A 797 -36.56 -5.35 -9.49
CA SER A 797 -36.74 -6.16 -8.30
C SER A 797 -36.17 -7.58 -8.50
N THR A 798 -37.04 -8.56 -8.85
CA THR A 798 -36.63 -9.97 -8.95
C THR A 798 -35.38 -10.16 -9.80
N SER A 799 -35.35 -9.53 -10.96
CA SER A 799 -34.27 -9.73 -11.94
C SER A 799 -32.95 -9.10 -11.49
N SER A 800 -32.96 -7.87 -10.97
CA SER A 800 -31.78 -7.21 -10.46
C SER A 800 -31.22 -7.84 -9.17
N ASP A 801 -32.12 -8.28 -8.27
CA ASP A 801 -31.72 -8.94 -7.02
C ASP A 801 -31.11 -10.32 -7.31
N HIS A 802 -31.51 -10.99 -8.39
CA HIS A 802 -30.95 -12.25 -8.86
C HIS A 802 -29.48 -12.15 -9.34
N THR A 803 -29.00 -10.96 -9.67
CA THR A 803 -27.62 -10.78 -10.22
C THR A 803 -26.53 -10.81 -9.17
N SER A 804 -26.79 -10.98 -7.90
CA SER A 804 -25.84 -10.83 -6.78
C SER A 804 -25.17 -9.44 -6.65
N CYS A 805 -25.31 -8.55 -7.63
CA CYS A 805 -24.64 -7.24 -7.64
C CYS A 805 -24.97 -6.39 -6.40
N PRO A 806 -26.25 -6.25 -5.95
CA PRO A 806 -26.57 -5.39 -4.81
C PRO A 806 -25.91 -5.81 -3.51
N TYR A 807 -25.96 -7.09 -3.14
CA TYR A 807 -25.32 -7.53 -1.91
C TYR A 807 -23.78 -7.52 -1.99
N SER A 808 -23.23 -7.87 -3.15
CA SER A 808 -21.78 -7.82 -3.38
C SER A 808 -21.23 -6.39 -3.28
N PHE A 809 -22.00 -5.41 -3.75
CA PHE A 809 -21.67 -3.99 -3.62
C PHE A 809 -21.71 -3.52 -2.17
N ALA A 810 -22.77 -3.90 -1.42
CA ALA A 810 -22.87 -3.59 -0.01
C ALA A 810 -21.73 -4.24 0.81
N PHE A 811 -21.41 -5.51 0.55
CA PHE A 811 -20.26 -6.20 1.16
C PHE A 811 -18.93 -5.54 0.83
N TYR A 812 -18.72 -5.15 -0.44
CA TYR A 812 -17.54 -4.44 -0.88
C TYR A 812 -17.34 -3.11 -0.14
N GLN A 813 -18.43 -2.36 0.09
CA GLN A 813 -18.37 -1.14 0.90
C GLN A 813 -17.94 -1.41 2.34
N CYS A 814 -18.40 -2.53 2.96
CA CYS A 814 -17.92 -2.94 4.28
C CYS A 814 -16.43 -3.31 4.27
N LEU A 815 -15.93 -3.97 3.22
CA LEU A 815 -14.49 -4.23 3.06
C LEU A 815 -13.68 -2.94 3.00
N LEU A 816 -14.10 -1.97 2.17
CA LEU A 816 -13.44 -0.68 2.05
C LEU A 816 -13.47 0.12 3.34
N GLY A 817 -14.60 0.12 4.06
CA GLY A 817 -14.73 0.75 5.36
C GLY A 817 -13.78 0.13 6.41
N PHE A 818 -13.65 -1.17 6.40
CA PHE A 818 -12.74 -1.91 7.30
C PHE A 818 -11.26 -1.61 7.05
N GLU A 819 -10.85 -1.41 5.80
CA GLU A 819 -9.48 -1.03 5.45
C GLU A 819 -9.10 0.38 5.93
N HIS A 820 -10.05 1.32 5.91
CA HIS A 820 -9.78 2.74 6.17
C HIS A 820 -10.06 3.21 7.59
N ALA A 821 -10.69 2.41 8.46
CA ALA A 821 -10.98 2.81 9.82
C ALA A 821 -11.02 1.62 10.79
N SER A 822 -10.60 1.88 12.02
CA SER A 822 -10.52 0.85 13.06
C SER A 822 -11.87 0.34 13.60
N THR A 823 -12.98 1.06 13.46
CA THR A 823 -14.34 0.62 13.84
C THR A 823 -15.42 1.59 13.34
N ASN A 824 -16.58 1.10 12.95
CA ASN A 824 -17.80 1.85 12.56
C ASN A 824 -17.64 2.78 11.34
N ALA A 825 -16.78 2.49 10.37
CA ALA A 825 -16.61 3.33 9.21
C ALA A 825 -17.54 2.92 8.08
N ALA A 826 -18.47 3.79 7.74
CA ALA A 826 -19.22 3.70 6.49
C ALA A 826 -18.41 4.33 5.34
N CYS A 827 -18.42 3.67 4.19
CA CYS A 827 -17.79 4.15 2.94
C CYS A 827 -18.41 5.48 2.50
N PHE A 828 -19.73 5.60 2.60
CA PHE A 828 -20.51 6.81 2.40
C PHE A 828 -21.14 7.25 3.72
N ARG A 829 -21.03 8.52 4.07
CA ARG A 829 -21.39 9.01 5.42
C ARG A 829 -22.72 9.77 5.45
N THR A 830 -23.04 10.50 4.37
CA THR A 830 -24.26 11.32 4.31
C THR A 830 -25.41 10.53 3.69
N GLY A 831 -26.67 10.94 4.00
CA GLY A 831 -27.87 10.35 3.39
C GLY A 831 -27.88 10.52 1.87
N GLU A 832 -27.36 11.64 1.37
CA GLU A 832 -27.27 11.93 -0.06
C GLU A 832 -26.27 11.01 -0.75
N GLU A 833 -25.03 10.86 -0.21
CA GLU A 833 -24.03 9.93 -0.74
C GLU A 833 -24.57 8.50 -0.79
N LYS A 834 -25.23 8.03 0.29
CA LYS A 834 -25.81 6.69 0.36
C LYS A 834 -26.92 6.49 -0.67
N TYR A 835 -27.84 7.45 -0.77
CA TYR A 835 -28.94 7.36 -1.74
C TYR A 835 -28.43 7.24 -3.17
N ILE A 836 -27.45 8.09 -3.56
CA ILE A 836 -26.88 8.07 -4.91
C ILE A 836 -26.13 6.77 -5.17
N ALA A 837 -25.33 6.28 -4.20
CA ALA A 837 -24.60 5.03 -4.32
C ALA A 837 -25.53 3.81 -4.46
N GLU A 838 -26.64 3.78 -3.74
CA GLU A 838 -27.65 2.70 -3.84
C GLU A 838 -28.41 2.76 -5.16
N ALA A 839 -28.83 3.95 -5.59
CA ALA A 839 -29.47 4.13 -6.89
C ALA A 839 -28.56 3.70 -8.04
N MET A 840 -27.30 4.13 -8.00
CA MET A 840 -26.26 3.73 -8.96
C MET A 840 -26.06 2.20 -8.98
N CYS A 841 -25.98 1.56 -7.82
CA CYS A 841 -25.85 0.10 -7.72
C CYS A 841 -27.06 -0.60 -8.34
N ARG A 842 -28.27 -0.08 -8.14
CA ARG A 842 -29.50 -0.64 -8.74
C ARG A 842 -29.48 -0.53 -10.27
N HIS A 843 -29.09 0.60 -10.82
CA HIS A 843 -28.88 0.79 -12.25
C HIS A 843 -27.83 -0.19 -12.80
N LEU A 844 -26.72 -0.39 -12.07
CA LEU A 844 -25.66 -1.31 -12.44
C LEU A 844 -26.15 -2.77 -12.49
N ALA A 845 -26.95 -3.21 -11.52
CA ALA A 845 -27.53 -4.55 -11.47
C ALA A 845 -28.52 -4.78 -12.62
N VAL A 846 -29.37 -3.80 -12.90
CA VAL A 846 -30.34 -3.83 -14.02
C VAL A 846 -29.61 -3.89 -15.37
N MET A 847 -28.59 -3.07 -15.55
CA MET A 847 -27.73 -3.09 -16.74
C MET A 847 -27.09 -4.46 -16.96
N CYS A 848 -26.47 -5.02 -15.93
CA CYS A 848 -25.81 -6.31 -15.97
C CYS A 848 -26.78 -7.43 -16.38
N ARG A 849 -27.98 -7.43 -15.81
CA ARG A 849 -29.02 -8.39 -16.16
C ARG A 849 -29.46 -8.27 -17.63
N MET A 850 -29.69 -7.06 -18.11
CA MET A 850 -30.09 -6.84 -19.50
C MET A 850 -29.02 -7.31 -20.50
N TYR A 851 -27.74 -7.13 -20.19
CA TYR A 851 -26.64 -7.66 -21.02
C TYR A 851 -26.56 -9.18 -20.96
N ASN A 852 -26.79 -9.78 -19.78
CA ASN A 852 -26.86 -11.23 -19.66
C ASN A 852 -27.98 -11.79 -20.54
N ASP A 853 -29.20 -11.24 -20.43
CA ASP A 853 -30.37 -11.68 -21.19
C ASP A 853 -30.20 -11.43 -22.69
N TYR A 854 -29.47 -10.38 -23.10
CA TYR A 854 -29.09 -10.17 -24.49
C TYR A 854 -28.25 -11.32 -25.04
N GLY A 855 -27.26 -11.78 -24.29
CA GLY A 855 -26.34 -12.83 -24.71
C GLY A 855 -26.91 -14.25 -24.58
N SER A 856 -27.82 -14.48 -23.62
CA SER A 856 -28.36 -15.80 -23.28
C SER A 856 -29.65 -16.17 -23.99
N LEU A 857 -30.20 -15.32 -24.86
CA LEU A 857 -31.53 -15.47 -25.44
C LEU A 857 -31.81 -16.85 -26.06
N ALA A 858 -30.85 -17.42 -26.79
CA ALA A 858 -31.03 -18.73 -27.40
C ALA A 858 -31.08 -19.86 -26.34
N ARG A 859 -30.23 -19.76 -25.32
CA ARG A 859 -30.20 -20.73 -24.23
C ARG A 859 -31.46 -20.64 -23.36
N ASP A 860 -31.89 -19.43 -23.02
CA ASP A 860 -33.08 -19.22 -22.18
C ASP A 860 -34.36 -19.77 -22.87
N ARG A 861 -34.43 -19.67 -24.20
CA ARG A 861 -35.50 -20.26 -24.97
C ARG A 861 -35.46 -21.81 -24.90
N ASP A 862 -34.27 -22.40 -25.07
CA ASP A 862 -34.09 -23.84 -24.99
C ASP A 862 -34.40 -24.42 -23.61
N GLU A 863 -34.07 -23.64 -22.56
CA GLU A 863 -34.32 -23.99 -21.17
C GLU A 863 -35.72 -23.53 -20.66
N GLN A 864 -36.49 -22.82 -21.45
CA GLN A 864 -37.80 -22.23 -21.11
C GLN A 864 -37.72 -21.26 -19.95
N ASN A 865 -36.62 -20.54 -19.84
CA ASN A 865 -36.38 -19.49 -18.84
C ASN A 865 -36.97 -18.16 -19.32
N VAL A 866 -37.45 -17.32 -18.34
CA VAL A 866 -37.90 -15.96 -18.62
C VAL A 866 -36.69 -15.10 -18.95
N ASN A 867 -36.67 -14.48 -20.10
CA ASN A 867 -35.73 -13.48 -20.57
C ASN A 867 -36.43 -12.12 -20.65
N CYS A 868 -35.71 -11.02 -20.46
CA CYS A 868 -36.29 -9.66 -20.56
C CYS A 868 -37.12 -9.43 -21.82
N VAL A 869 -36.73 -9.98 -22.97
CA VAL A 869 -37.44 -9.79 -24.26
C VAL A 869 -38.77 -10.55 -24.36
N ASN A 870 -39.06 -11.45 -23.42
CA ASN A 870 -40.32 -12.16 -23.40
C ASN A 870 -41.48 -11.32 -22.83
N PHE A 871 -41.24 -10.17 -22.19
CA PHE A 871 -42.29 -9.33 -21.63
C PHE A 871 -43.16 -8.70 -22.75
N PRO A 872 -44.49 -8.53 -22.48
CA PRO A 872 -45.44 -7.98 -23.48
C PRO A 872 -45.03 -6.61 -24.04
N GLU A 873 -44.30 -5.82 -23.28
CA GLU A 873 -43.78 -4.51 -23.70
C GLU A 873 -42.88 -4.60 -24.95
N PHE A 874 -42.20 -5.73 -25.15
CA PHE A 874 -41.38 -5.98 -26.35
C PHE A 874 -42.17 -6.54 -27.53
N ALA A 875 -43.38 -7.02 -27.29
CA ALA A 875 -44.24 -7.67 -28.32
C ALA A 875 -45.13 -6.67 -29.13
N GLN A 876 -45.37 -5.47 -28.61
CA GLN A 876 -46.42 -4.52 -29.08
C GLN A 876 -46.23 -3.93 -30.50
N ALA A 877 -45.17 -4.21 -31.20
CA ALA A 877 -44.90 -3.61 -32.52
C ALA A 877 -44.91 -4.61 -33.71
N GLY A 878 -45.73 -5.68 -33.66
CA GLY A 878 -45.82 -6.70 -34.74
C GLY A 878 -44.77 -7.81 -34.62
N PRO A 879 -44.81 -8.84 -35.52
CA PRO A 879 -43.84 -9.95 -35.46
C PRO A 879 -42.43 -9.43 -35.70
N LYS A 880 -41.73 -9.15 -34.63
CA LYS A 880 -40.36 -8.67 -34.65
C LYS A 880 -39.40 -9.82 -34.57
N SER A 881 -38.35 -9.72 -35.37
CA SER A 881 -37.21 -10.65 -35.25
C SER A 881 -36.53 -10.49 -33.89
N ASP A 882 -35.95 -11.53 -33.33
CA ASP A 882 -35.19 -11.51 -32.10
C ASP A 882 -34.14 -10.39 -32.11
N ALA A 883 -33.52 -10.12 -33.25
CA ALA A 883 -32.56 -9.05 -33.44
C ALA A 883 -33.13 -7.64 -33.09
N VAL A 884 -34.43 -7.39 -33.35
CA VAL A 884 -35.07 -6.12 -33.03
C VAL A 884 -35.32 -6.02 -31.52
N ARG A 885 -35.78 -7.09 -30.86
CA ARG A 885 -36.00 -7.16 -29.41
C ARG A 885 -34.67 -6.99 -28.65
N GLN A 886 -33.65 -7.73 -29.10
CA GLN A 886 -32.28 -7.60 -28.55
C GLN A 886 -31.73 -6.19 -28.69
N LYS A 887 -31.91 -5.53 -29.85
CA LYS A 887 -31.51 -4.15 -30.05
C LYS A 887 -32.19 -3.18 -29.08
N GLN A 888 -33.50 -3.39 -28.82
CA GLN A 888 -34.25 -2.60 -27.84
C GLN A 888 -33.73 -2.84 -26.43
N LEU A 889 -33.50 -4.10 -26.05
CA LEU A 889 -32.95 -4.48 -24.75
C LEU A 889 -31.56 -3.84 -24.54
N PHE A 890 -30.69 -3.90 -25.55
CA PHE A 890 -29.37 -3.26 -25.50
C PHE A 890 -29.48 -1.76 -25.32
N SER A 891 -30.41 -1.09 -26.01
CA SER A 891 -30.63 0.35 -25.85
C SER A 891 -31.08 0.71 -24.43
N LEU A 892 -31.90 -0.13 -23.77
CA LEU A 892 -32.27 0.05 -22.36
C LEU A 892 -31.08 -0.17 -21.41
N ALA A 893 -30.24 -1.16 -21.68
CA ALA A 893 -29.03 -1.39 -20.90
C ALA A 893 -28.06 -0.18 -20.99
N GLU A 894 -27.94 0.44 -22.17
CA GLU A 894 -27.14 1.67 -22.34
C GLU A 894 -27.76 2.89 -21.60
N PHE A 895 -29.07 2.96 -21.50
CA PHE A 895 -29.73 3.95 -20.65
C PHE A 895 -29.37 3.76 -19.17
N GLU A 896 -29.41 2.53 -18.70
CA GLU A 896 -28.98 2.21 -17.31
C GLU A 896 -27.49 2.52 -17.09
N ARG A 897 -26.62 2.25 -18.08
CA ARG A 897 -25.19 2.63 -18.04
C ARG A 897 -25.03 4.13 -17.83
N SER A 898 -25.75 4.94 -18.59
CA SER A 898 -25.68 6.40 -18.46
C SER A 898 -26.09 6.90 -17.08
N ASN A 899 -27.03 6.21 -16.42
CA ASN A 899 -27.42 6.52 -15.04
C ASN A 899 -26.33 6.13 -14.03
N VAL A 900 -25.62 5.02 -14.25
CA VAL A 900 -24.43 4.64 -13.44
C VAL A 900 -23.34 5.72 -13.56
N GLU A 901 -23.01 6.14 -14.80
CA GLU A 901 -22.02 7.18 -15.07
C GLU A 901 -22.42 8.50 -14.39
N ARG A 902 -23.67 8.89 -14.49
CA ARG A 902 -24.20 10.10 -13.82
C ARG A 902 -24.10 10.01 -12.30
N GLY A 903 -24.39 8.86 -11.70
CA GLY A 903 -24.22 8.63 -10.25
C GLY A 903 -22.76 8.80 -9.81
N LEU A 904 -21.81 8.24 -10.58
CA LEU A 904 -20.38 8.40 -10.33
C LEU A 904 -19.90 9.86 -10.44
N GLU A 905 -20.39 10.61 -11.43
CA GLU A 905 -20.07 12.03 -11.59
C GLU A 905 -20.51 12.85 -10.37
N VAL A 906 -21.76 12.66 -9.91
CA VAL A 906 -22.28 13.37 -8.74
C VAL A 906 -21.48 13.03 -7.48
N LEU A 907 -21.15 11.76 -7.25
CA LEU A 907 -20.31 11.35 -6.12
C LEU A 907 -18.89 11.95 -6.24
N ALA A 908 -18.36 12.10 -7.45
CA ALA A 908 -17.06 12.73 -7.67
C ALA A 908 -17.07 14.23 -7.35
N GLU A 909 -18.15 14.95 -7.73
CA GLU A 909 -18.35 16.34 -7.36
C GLU A 909 -18.39 16.52 -5.83
N MET A 910 -19.07 15.60 -5.11
CA MET A 910 -19.15 15.59 -3.65
C MET A 910 -17.82 15.27 -2.98
N ALA A 911 -16.98 14.44 -3.61
CA ALA A 911 -15.68 14.02 -3.09
C ALA A 911 -14.53 14.99 -3.43
N ALA A 912 -14.70 15.93 -4.37
CA ALA A 912 -13.63 16.70 -5.02
C ALA A 912 -12.69 17.48 -4.07
N ARG A 913 -13.10 17.76 -2.82
CA ARG A 913 -12.31 18.47 -1.81
C ARG A 913 -11.72 17.56 -0.72
N ASP A 914 -12.00 16.26 -0.79
CA ASP A 914 -11.60 15.27 0.21
C ASP A 914 -10.85 14.13 -0.49
N ARG A 915 -9.53 14.11 -0.34
CA ARG A 915 -8.64 13.11 -0.96
C ARG A 915 -9.00 11.67 -0.55
N ALA A 916 -9.41 11.47 0.72
CA ALA A 916 -9.80 10.14 1.19
C ALA A 916 -11.10 9.67 0.53
N LYS A 917 -12.10 10.57 0.39
CA LYS A 917 -13.34 10.26 -0.34
C LYS A 917 -13.10 10.02 -1.82
N THR A 918 -12.23 10.80 -2.46
CA THR A 918 -11.82 10.58 -3.86
C THR A 918 -11.24 9.18 -4.04
N ARG A 919 -10.35 8.76 -3.13
CA ARG A 919 -9.76 7.42 -3.16
C ARG A 919 -10.77 6.30 -2.98
N VAL A 920 -11.74 6.46 -2.08
CA VAL A 920 -12.87 5.53 -1.91
C VAL A 920 -13.69 5.43 -3.19
N LEU A 921 -13.98 6.56 -3.83
CA LEU A 921 -14.75 6.60 -5.07
C LEU A 921 -14.04 5.92 -6.25
N GLU A 922 -12.73 6.06 -6.38
CA GLU A 922 -11.93 5.33 -7.37
C GLU A 922 -12.09 3.81 -7.22
N LYS A 923 -12.12 3.32 -5.97
CA LYS A 923 -12.36 1.90 -5.67
C LYS A 923 -13.80 1.48 -6.01
N VAL A 924 -14.79 2.31 -5.69
CA VAL A 924 -16.20 2.07 -6.05
C VAL A 924 -16.36 2.03 -7.56
N GLN A 925 -15.74 2.93 -8.29
CA GLN A 925 -15.76 2.95 -9.76
C GLN A 925 -15.13 1.68 -10.35
N MET A 926 -14.09 1.13 -9.72
CA MET A 926 -13.52 -0.16 -10.13
C MET A 926 -14.53 -1.30 -9.99
N PHE A 927 -15.37 -1.33 -8.94
CA PHE A 927 -16.43 -2.32 -8.81
C PHE A 927 -17.46 -2.19 -9.95
N CYS A 928 -17.81 -0.96 -10.32
CA CYS A 928 -18.68 -0.71 -11.47
C CYS A 928 -18.06 -1.22 -12.77
N ASP A 929 -16.76 -0.97 -12.99
CA ASP A 929 -16.02 -1.49 -14.15
C ASP A 929 -16.02 -3.04 -14.19
N VAL A 930 -15.86 -3.71 -13.05
CA VAL A 930 -15.90 -5.18 -12.94
C VAL A 930 -17.26 -5.72 -13.34
N THR A 931 -18.34 -5.12 -12.83
CA THR A 931 -19.72 -5.54 -13.16
C THR A 931 -20.06 -5.26 -14.63
N ASP A 932 -19.65 -4.11 -15.15
CA ASP A 932 -19.79 -3.77 -16.56
C ASP A 932 -19.02 -4.73 -17.47
N LEU A 933 -17.81 -5.11 -17.06
CA LEU A 933 -17.01 -6.09 -17.81
C LEU A 933 -17.71 -7.44 -17.92
N TYR A 934 -18.32 -7.93 -16.84
CA TYR A 934 -19.16 -9.13 -16.93
C TYR A 934 -20.27 -8.95 -17.97
N GLY A 935 -20.97 -7.81 -17.95
CA GLY A 935 -22.00 -7.48 -18.94
C GLY A 935 -21.45 -7.50 -20.37
N GLN A 936 -20.31 -6.86 -20.61
CA GLN A 936 -19.68 -6.85 -21.95
C GLN A 936 -19.23 -8.25 -22.42
N ILE A 937 -18.76 -9.08 -21.49
CA ILE A 937 -18.40 -10.48 -21.81
C ILE A 937 -19.65 -11.26 -22.22
N TYR A 938 -20.78 -11.11 -21.52
CA TYR A 938 -22.06 -11.75 -21.89
C TYR A 938 -22.54 -11.33 -23.27
N VAL A 939 -22.43 -10.05 -23.62
CA VAL A 939 -22.81 -9.54 -24.97
C VAL A 939 -21.89 -10.12 -26.04
N ALA A 940 -20.59 -10.23 -25.79
CA ALA A 940 -19.62 -10.73 -26.73
C ALA A 940 -19.67 -12.27 -26.88
N ARG A 941 -20.04 -12.98 -25.80
CA ARG A 941 -20.01 -14.44 -25.73
C ARG A 941 -20.88 -14.93 -24.58
N ASP A 942 -21.81 -15.86 -24.85
CA ASP A 942 -22.52 -16.56 -23.77
C ASP A 942 -21.52 -17.37 -22.91
N ILE A 943 -21.23 -16.91 -21.71
CA ILE A 943 -20.29 -17.55 -20.76
C ILE A 943 -20.83 -18.92 -20.32
N ALA A 944 -22.15 -19.10 -20.30
CA ALA A 944 -22.80 -20.33 -19.87
C ALA A 944 -22.85 -21.40 -20.97
N SER A 945 -22.75 -21.01 -22.24
CA SER A 945 -22.67 -21.97 -23.32
C SER A 945 -21.36 -22.75 -23.28
N ARG A 946 -21.42 -24.07 -23.42
CA ARG A 946 -20.24 -24.91 -23.65
C ARG A 946 -19.75 -24.71 -25.09
N MET A 947 -18.47 -24.53 -25.31
CA MET A 947 -17.85 -24.72 -26.61
C MET A 947 -17.85 -26.20 -26.97
#